data_12721d32e354cf342c13f0d412299771
#
_entry.id   12721d32e354cf342c13f0d412299771
#
_cell.length_a   1.000
_cell.length_b   1.000
_cell.length_c   1.000
_cell.angle_alpha   90.00
_cell.angle_beta   90.00
_cell.angle_gamma   90.00
#
_symmetry.space_group_name_H-M   'P 1'
#
loop_
_entity.id
_entity.type
_entity.pdbx_description
1 polymer ?
#
loop_
_entity_poly.entity_id
_entity_poly.type
_entity_poly.pdbx_seq_one_letter_code
_entity_poly.pdbx_strand_id
1 'polypeptide(L)'
;MNKLTSVVIAAMLVIPAAPAAAQEKESPVQATARTIASKILSDYGVSGMQYAIRDKGAITVSGGFGVSDQAAKAPVTKDTMFGIGSVSKMHVSAATMMLAEDKLIDIDKPLVTYLPQFKMADERYKQITPRMLMNHSSGLYGSHYGNSILMDDADTQNHDDLLTSLQSERLKSDPGAYSVYCNDGFQLLELMIEQVTGISYTEFLDQHMSSPLKLSSTKTPLDTFNRQQLAKTYFPGLKQALPSENANILGAGGLYSTAEDLTTFAEMLNGKHPDVLSKASATAMQQPEYKNGLWVPEERNSFNYGLGWDAIDLAPFGDYGIKALSKGGDTIMYHADLITLPESDISIAVLSSGGSSIYNTIFATNVLLAYLKDTGKIKKILPDATFTPPVKAAMPAELGAYSGLYGTVGATTTITIKDGALELPALEGGLIPAQKYIYTGKGQFTSPDGSAAVSFDKQKNGKTYLKLNTHVTIPGIGQMLMVTYEYQKLDANPLNASAKQAWAQRDGKHYYAVDEKINSFFYLSPSILTKTIKVEQGYATGTRIVDENTAVNAAEIPVMNGRDAFDLTFSKKNGAEYLTIDGNDYISGDAVKPVYRGPASITTVPAGGQAVWFKVDKTTAGRTMTVTAPASGGFVVYDADGMIVSHSKVSTASSVKLPQGGMAVFGGQAGDVFQIKLK
;
A
#
# COMPACT_ATOMS: atom_id res chain seq x y z
N MET A 1 -28.33 88.18 -22.02
CA MET A 1 -29.02 86.93 -22.31
C MET A 1 -28.18 86.14 -23.32
N ASN A 2 -27.21 85.40 -22.90
CA ASN A 2 -26.36 84.60 -23.77
C ASN A 2 -26.48 83.12 -23.37
N LYS A 3 -26.91 82.33 -24.34
CA LYS A 3 -26.96 80.89 -24.22
C LYS A 3 -25.55 80.30 -24.50
N LEU A 4 -24.95 79.65 -23.54
CA LEU A 4 -23.76 78.78 -23.75
C LEU A 4 -24.23 77.40 -24.12
N THR A 5 -23.82 76.95 -25.30
CA THR A 5 -24.01 75.62 -25.81
C THR A 5 -22.78 74.77 -25.42
N SER A 6 -22.95 73.79 -24.55
CA SER A 6 -21.88 72.86 -24.18
C SER A 6 -21.79 71.70 -25.20
N VAL A 7 -20.67 71.60 -25.89
CA VAL A 7 -20.34 70.45 -26.76
C VAL A 7 -19.68 69.37 -25.93
N VAL A 8 -20.32 68.19 -25.81
CA VAL A 8 -19.74 67.00 -25.21
C VAL A 8 -19.01 66.24 -26.31
N ILE A 9 -17.68 66.16 -26.22
CA ILE A 9 -16.84 65.30 -27.07
C ILE A 9 -16.79 63.94 -26.40
N ALA A 10 -17.45 62.98 -27.01
CA ALA A 10 -17.30 61.54 -26.60
C ALA A 10 -15.99 61.02 -27.22
N ALA A 11 -14.97 60.77 -26.38
CA ALA A 11 -13.78 60.04 -26.75
C ALA A 11 -14.08 58.54 -26.75
N MET A 12 -14.19 57.91 -27.93
CA MET A 12 -14.21 56.46 -28.07
C MET A 12 -12.82 55.91 -27.75
N LEU A 13 -12.68 55.27 -26.59
CA LEU A 13 -11.54 54.42 -26.27
C LEU A 13 -11.65 53.13 -27.12
N VAL A 14 -10.84 53.06 -28.18
CA VAL A 14 -10.61 51.80 -28.90
C VAL A 14 -9.70 50.95 -28.02
N ILE A 15 -10.27 49.98 -27.29
CA ILE A 15 -9.53 48.94 -26.61
C ILE A 15 -9.06 47.94 -27.69
N PRO A 16 -7.73 47.77 -27.89
CA PRO A 16 -7.28 46.73 -28.81
C PRO A 16 -7.71 45.38 -28.25
N ALA A 17 -8.47 44.60 -29.03
CA ALA A 17 -8.77 43.21 -28.71
C ALA A 17 -7.44 42.44 -28.60
N ALA A 18 -7.14 41.93 -27.41
CA ALA A 18 -6.04 40.99 -27.25
C ALA A 18 -6.24 39.84 -28.25
N PRO A 19 -5.19 39.42 -28.97
CA PRO A 19 -5.32 38.25 -29.85
C PRO A 19 -5.82 37.06 -29.01
N ALA A 20 -6.92 36.44 -29.42
CA ALA A 20 -7.36 35.18 -28.85
C ALA A 20 -6.17 34.21 -28.99
N ALA A 21 -5.60 33.79 -27.86
CA ALA A 21 -4.61 32.77 -27.88
C ALA A 21 -5.21 31.58 -28.64
N ALA A 22 -4.58 31.20 -29.74
CA ALA A 22 -4.98 30.05 -30.50
C ALA A 22 -4.98 28.86 -29.51
N GLN A 23 -6.11 28.24 -29.29
CA GLN A 23 -6.24 27.09 -28.44
C GLN A 23 -5.39 25.99 -29.09
N GLU A 24 -4.24 25.71 -28.51
CA GLU A 24 -3.31 24.68 -28.99
C GLU A 24 -4.10 23.38 -29.11
N LYS A 25 -4.08 22.76 -30.28
CA LYS A 25 -4.86 21.55 -30.55
C LYS A 25 -4.33 20.44 -29.64
N GLU A 26 -5.19 19.92 -28.77
CA GLU A 26 -4.87 18.82 -27.86
C GLU A 26 -4.20 17.66 -28.62
N SER A 27 -3.05 17.18 -28.13
CA SER A 27 -2.35 16.05 -28.73
C SER A 27 -3.11 14.73 -28.47
N PRO A 28 -2.91 13.67 -29.29
CA PRO A 28 -3.50 12.35 -29.05
C PRO A 28 -3.17 11.80 -27.67
N VAL A 29 -1.98 12.10 -27.16
CA VAL A 29 -1.51 11.69 -25.82
C VAL A 29 -2.33 12.39 -24.73
N GLN A 30 -2.50 13.70 -24.84
CA GLN A 30 -3.31 14.48 -23.88
C GLN A 30 -4.77 14.07 -23.91
N ALA A 31 -5.32 13.79 -25.09
CA ALA A 31 -6.70 13.30 -25.24
C ALA A 31 -6.89 11.92 -24.57
N THR A 32 -5.92 11.01 -24.72
CA THR A 32 -5.90 9.71 -24.03
C THR A 32 -5.86 9.91 -22.53
N ALA A 33 -4.91 10.72 -22.03
CA ALA A 33 -4.76 11.03 -20.61
C ALA A 33 -6.05 11.59 -20.02
N ARG A 34 -6.65 12.59 -20.66
CA ARG A 34 -7.90 13.22 -20.23
C ARG A 34 -9.06 12.23 -20.18
N THR A 35 -9.18 11.35 -21.17
CA THR A 35 -10.27 10.37 -21.24
C THR A 35 -10.20 9.40 -20.06
N ILE A 36 -9.04 8.81 -19.81
CA ILE A 36 -8.83 7.85 -18.71
C ILE A 36 -8.94 8.56 -17.35
N ALA A 37 -8.30 9.73 -17.19
CA ALA A 37 -8.36 10.50 -15.96
C ALA A 37 -9.80 10.89 -15.59
N SER A 38 -10.61 11.33 -16.56
CA SER A 38 -12.02 11.66 -16.32
C SER A 38 -12.79 10.47 -15.75
N LYS A 39 -12.50 9.26 -16.22
CA LYS A 39 -13.11 8.03 -15.72
C LYS A 39 -12.63 7.69 -14.31
N ILE A 40 -11.32 7.83 -14.05
CA ILE A 40 -10.73 7.61 -12.73
C ILE A 40 -11.35 8.58 -11.70
N LEU A 41 -11.45 9.86 -12.02
CA LEU A 41 -12.03 10.85 -11.10
C LEU A 41 -13.53 10.63 -10.85
N SER A 42 -14.29 10.24 -11.89
CA SER A 42 -15.75 10.09 -11.72
C SER A 42 -16.15 8.82 -10.97
N ASP A 43 -15.45 7.71 -11.18
CA ASP A 43 -15.93 6.39 -10.79
C ASP A 43 -15.11 5.71 -9.68
N TYR A 44 -13.87 6.17 -9.44
CA TYR A 44 -12.94 5.44 -8.58
C TYR A 44 -12.44 6.25 -7.36
N GLY A 45 -13.17 7.29 -6.96
CA GLY A 45 -12.93 8.00 -5.70
C GLY A 45 -11.69 8.88 -5.67
N VAL A 46 -11.11 9.20 -6.83
CA VAL A 46 -9.93 10.09 -6.94
C VAL A 46 -10.38 11.55 -6.95
N SER A 47 -9.79 12.38 -6.09
CA SER A 47 -10.07 13.83 -6.04
C SER A 47 -9.24 14.62 -7.02
N GLY A 48 -7.98 14.23 -7.17
CA GLY A 48 -7.03 14.87 -8.06
C GLY A 48 -5.90 13.95 -8.46
N MET A 49 -5.37 14.14 -9.66
CA MET A 49 -4.23 13.39 -10.16
C MET A 49 -3.33 14.24 -11.03
N GLN A 50 -2.05 13.88 -11.07
CA GLN A 50 -1.01 14.56 -11.83
C GLN A 50 -0.20 13.53 -12.61
N TYR A 51 0.29 13.88 -13.80
CA TYR A 51 1.22 13.04 -14.56
C TYR A 51 2.24 13.90 -15.31
N ALA A 52 3.39 13.31 -15.61
CA ALA A 52 4.40 13.90 -16.48
C ALA A 52 5.11 12.81 -17.29
N ILE A 53 5.40 13.09 -18.56
CA ILE A 53 6.27 12.28 -19.42
C ILE A 53 7.54 13.07 -19.68
N ARG A 54 8.68 12.43 -19.44
CA ARG A 54 10.00 12.94 -19.79
C ARG A 54 10.60 12.07 -20.89
N ASP A 55 11.13 12.68 -21.93
CA ASP A 55 11.85 12.02 -23.02
C ASP A 55 13.18 12.74 -23.23
N LYS A 56 14.30 12.04 -23.05
CA LYS A 56 15.67 12.53 -23.26
C LYS A 56 15.95 13.87 -22.59
N GLY A 57 15.68 13.97 -21.30
CA GLY A 57 15.99 15.12 -20.47
C GLY A 57 14.93 16.22 -20.46
N ALA A 58 13.87 16.15 -21.26
CA ALA A 58 12.85 17.17 -21.34
C ALA A 58 11.45 16.68 -20.96
N ILE A 59 10.70 17.44 -20.16
CA ILE A 59 9.27 17.21 -19.99
C ILE A 59 8.57 17.50 -21.33
N THR A 60 7.99 16.47 -21.92
CA THR A 60 7.33 16.56 -23.23
C THR A 60 5.81 16.67 -23.09
N VAL A 61 5.25 16.05 -22.07
CA VAL A 61 3.83 16.13 -21.72
C VAL A 61 3.71 16.15 -20.20
N SER A 62 2.91 17.07 -19.66
CA SER A 62 2.50 17.03 -18.27
C SER A 62 1.08 17.56 -18.12
N GLY A 63 0.41 17.20 -17.02
CA GLY A 63 -0.93 17.68 -16.75
C GLY A 63 -1.44 17.31 -15.38
N GLY A 64 -2.48 18.04 -14.95
CA GLY A 64 -3.24 17.78 -13.75
C GLY A 64 -4.73 17.67 -14.06
N PHE A 65 -5.41 16.81 -13.33
CA PHE A 65 -6.86 16.59 -13.44
C PHE A 65 -7.49 16.64 -12.05
N GLY A 66 -8.73 17.11 -11.98
CA GLY A 66 -9.45 17.25 -10.72
C GLY A 66 -8.92 18.39 -9.86
N VAL A 67 -9.03 18.24 -8.54
CA VAL A 67 -8.73 19.33 -7.59
C VAL A 67 -7.75 18.86 -6.51
N SER A 68 -6.84 19.75 -6.14
CA SER A 68 -5.95 19.59 -4.98
C SER A 68 -6.66 19.97 -3.67
N ASP A 69 -7.72 20.79 -3.73
CA ASP A 69 -8.55 21.16 -2.60
C ASP A 69 -10.01 21.30 -3.08
N GLN A 70 -10.91 20.42 -2.60
CA GLN A 70 -12.33 20.46 -3.00
C GLN A 70 -13.04 21.72 -2.46
N ALA A 71 -12.71 22.17 -1.24
CA ALA A 71 -13.34 23.33 -0.63
C ALA A 71 -12.97 24.64 -1.35
N ALA A 72 -11.71 24.81 -1.68
CA ALA A 72 -11.21 25.95 -2.46
C ALA A 72 -11.44 25.80 -3.97
N LYS A 73 -11.86 24.63 -4.46
CA LYS A 73 -11.92 24.26 -5.88
C LYS A 73 -10.59 24.52 -6.60
N ALA A 74 -9.47 24.37 -5.87
CA ALA A 74 -8.15 24.59 -6.41
C ALA A 74 -7.78 23.44 -7.37
N PRO A 75 -7.39 23.71 -8.62
CA PRO A 75 -7.02 22.65 -9.54
C PRO A 75 -5.70 21.98 -9.12
N VAL A 76 -5.50 20.75 -9.55
CA VAL A 76 -4.17 20.12 -9.54
C VAL A 76 -3.28 20.82 -10.56
N THR A 77 -2.08 21.20 -10.15
CA THR A 77 -1.06 21.83 -11.00
C THR A 77 0.23 21.00 -10.99
N LYS A 78 1.20 21.33 -11.82
CA LYS A 78 2.54 20.67 -11.82
C LYS A 78 3.28 20.80 -10.48
N ASP A 79 2.94 21.81 -9.66
CA ASP A 79 3.55 22.09 -8.35
C ASP A 79 2.78 21.43 -7.19
N THR A 80 1.66 20.77 -7.47
CA THR A 80 0.90 20.01 -6.46
C THR A 80 1.69 18.76 -6.06
N MET A 81 1.96 18.62 -4.77
CA MET A 81 2.69 17.48 -4.21
C MET A 81 1.72 16.39 -3.71
N PHE A 82 2.18 15.15 -3.78
CA PHE A 82 1.45 13.98 -3.31
C PHE A 82 2.41 13.07 -2.53
N GLY A 83 1.89 12.28 -1.58
CA GLY A 83 2.63 11.14 -1.06
C GLY A 83 2.88 10.12 -2.19
N ILE A 84 4.10 9.61 -2.26
CA ILE A 84 4.48 8.65 -3.33
C ILE A 84 4.52 7.21 -2.85
N GLY A 85 4.18 6.97 -1.57
CA GLY A 85 4.15 5.62 -1.02
C GLY A 85 5.41 4.84 -1.36
N SER A 86 5.25 3.59 -1.76
CA SER A 86 6.39 2.69 -2.01
C SER A 86 7.29 3.07 -3.19
N VAL A 87 6.99 4.10 -3.99
CA VAL A 87 7.99 4.67 -4.91
C VAL A 87 9.20 5.20 -4.13
N SER A 88 9.03 5.56 -2.86
CA SER A 88 10.13 5.90 -1.91
C SER A 88 11.21 4.83 -1.83
N LYS A 89 10.87 3.56 -2.02
CA LYS A 89 11.83 2.45 -2.03
C LYS A 89 12.92 2.59 -3.08
N MET A 90 12.62 3.25 -4.19
CA MET A 90 13.61 3.52 -5.23
C MET A 90 14.70 4.48 -4.74
N HIS A 91 14.34 5.45 -3.87
CA HIS A 91 15.30 6.39 -3.29
C HIS A 91 16.24 5.71 -2.30
N VAL A 92 15.72 4.88 -1.38
CA VAL A 92 16.58 4.16 -0.43
C VAL A 92 17.42 3.08 -1.11
N SER A 93 16.91 2.44 -2.19
CA SER A 93 17.70 1.50 -2.98
C SER A 93 18.83 2.21 -3.72
N ALA A 94 18.57 3.36 -4.33
CA ALA A 94 19.59 4.18 -4.97
C ALA A 94 20.64 4.66 -3.95
N ALA A 95 20.21 5.13 -2.77
CA ALA A 95 21.10 5.50 -1.67
C ALA A 95 21.99 4.34 -1.24
N THR A 96 21.44 3.14 -1.10
CA THR A 96 22.19 1.92 -0.78
C THR A 96 23.24 1.63 -1.86
N MET A 97 22.88 1.78 -3.14
CA MET A 97 23.82 1.58 -4.25
C MET A 97 24.93 2.65 -4.31
N MET A 98 24.63 3.91 -3.96
CA MET A 98 25.66 4.97 -3.80
C MET A 98 26.68 4.61 -2.73
N LEU A 99 26.24 4.14 -1.56
CA LEU A 99 27.15 3.69 -0.50
C LEU A 99 28.02 2.50 -0.96
N ALA A 100 27.47 1.63 -1.82
CA ALA A 100 28.23 0.52 -2.39
C ALA A 100 29.28 1.00 -3.42
N GLU A 101 28.99 2.01 -4.23
CA GLU A 101 29.95 2.66 -5.13
C GLU A 101 31.12 3.29 -4.38
N ASP A 102 30.81 3.96 -3.27
CA ASP A 102 31.80 4.58 -2.39
C ASP A 102 32.57 3.56 -1.54
N LYS A 103 32.25 2.25 -1.70
CA LYS A 103 32.86 1.13 -0.96
C LYS A 103 32.66 1.23 0.56
N LEU A 104 31.67 1.97 1.01
CA LEU A 104 31.28 2.05 2.43
C LEU A 104 30.54 0.78 2.84
N ILE A 105 29.83 0.15 1.91
CA ILE A 105 29.17 -1.14 2.09
C ILE A 105 29.44 -2.08 0.90
N ASP A 106 29.18 -3.36 1.12
CA ASP A 106 29.04 -4.39 0.11
C ASP A 106 27.64 -4.99 0.25
N ILE A 107 26.81 -4.86 -0.76
CA ILE A 107 25.41 -5.26 -0.70
C ILE A 107 25.22 -6.78 -0.54
N ASP A 108 26.27 -7.57 -0.73
CA ASP A 108 26.26 -9.03 -0.58
C ASP A 108 26.86 -9.52 0.75
N LYS A 109 27.33 -8.60 1.61
CA LYS A 109 27.73 -8.93 2.98
C LYS A 109 26.57 -8.84 3.96
N PRO A 110 26.62 -9.59 5.08
CA PRO A 110 25.58 -9.53 6.09
C PRO A 110 25.29 -8.11 6.58
N LEU A 111 24.00 -7.76 6.69
CA LEU A 111 23.53 -6.46 7.19
C LEU A 111 24.10 -6.12 8.57
N VAL A 112 24.24 -7.12 9.45
CA VAL A 112 24.83 -6.95 10.80
C VAL A 112 26.26 -6.41 10.80
N THR A 113 26.95 -6.46 9.67
CA THR A 113 28.27 -5.83 9.49
C THR A 113 28.17 -4.30 9.55
N TYR A 114 27.08 -3.74 9.07
CA TYR A 114 26.84 -2.31 8.93
C TYR A 114 25.86 -1.78 9.98
N LEU A 115 24.94 -2.65 10.47
CA LEU A 115 23.93 -2.35 11.48
C LEU A 115 24.04 -3.36 12.63
N PRO A 116 25.09 -3.27 13.51
CA PRO A 116 25.34 -4.27 14.54
C PRO A 116 24.27 -4.34 15.64
N GLN A 117 23.39 -3.34 15.74
CA GLN A 117 22.27 -3.32 16.67
C GLN A 117 21.13 -4.24 16.21
N PHE A 118 21.04 -4.55 14.90
CA PHE A 118 20.03 -5.43 14.34
C PHE A 118 20.18 -6.85 14.91
N LYS A 119 19.13 -7.33 15.58
CA LYS A 119 19.06 -8.66 16.20
C LYS A 119 17.64 -9.20 16.07
N MET A 120 17.53 -10.51 15.92
CA MET A 120 16.25 -11.24 15.95
C MET A 120 16.37 -12.49 16.83
N ALA A 121 15.22 -13.05 17.23
CA ALA A 121 15.19 -14.35 17.93
C ALA A 121 15.64 -15.53 17.04
N ASP A 122 15.54 -15.37 15.72
CA ASP A 122 15.93 -16.36 14.73
C ASP A 122 17.35 -16.09 14.21
N GLU A 123 18.31 -16.93 14.57
CA GLU A 123 19.74 -16.75 14.24
C GLU A 123 20.05 -16.63 12.73
N ARG A 124 19.11 -17.03 11.85
CA ARG A 124 19.26 -16.88 10.39
C ARG A 124 19.31 -15.42 9.96
N TYR A 125 18.85 -14.47 10.80
CA TYR A 125 18.94 -13.03 10.51
C TYR A 125 20.36 -12.56 10.16
N LYS A 126 21.39 -13.25 10.69
CA LYS A 126 22.80 -12.96 10.42
C LYS A 126 23.21 -13.17 8.95
N GLN A 127 22.36 -13.83 8.16
CA GLN A 127 22.58 -14.09 6.75
C GLN A 127 21.90 -13.05 5.85
N ILE A 128 21.04 -12.21 6.39
CA ILE A 128 20.34 -11.15 5.62
C ILE A 128 21.38 -10.15 5.11
N THR A 129 21.31 -9.82 3.81
CA THR A 129 22.17 -8.85 3.15
C THR A 129 21.37 -7.65 2.66
N PRO A 130 21.99 -6.46 2.43
CA PRO A 130 21.31 -5.33 1.80
C PRO A 130 20.66 -5.66 0.46
N ARG A 131 21.27 -6.54 -0.37
CA ARG A 131 20.65 -7.04 -1.61
C ARG A 131 19.33 -7.74 -1.32
N MET A 132 19.28 -8.62 -0.32
CA MET A 132 18.06 -9.35 0.05
C MET A 132 16.96 -8.43 0.58
N LEU A 133 17.31 -7.30 1.17
CA LEU A 133 16.35 -6.27 1.57
C LEU A 133 15.78 -5.55 0.33
N MET A 134 16.64 -5.13 -0.61
CA MET A 134 16.22 -4.43 -1.84
C MET A 134 15.40 -5.31 -2.80
N ASN A 135 15.64 -6.62 -2.84
CA ASN A 135 14.92 -7.56 -3.72
C ASN A 135 13.82 -8.35 -3.01
N HIS A 136 13.47 -7.96 -1.77
CA HIS A 136 12.41 -8.59 -0.98
C HIS A 136 12.63 -10.06 -0.59
N SER A 137 13.87 -10.57 -0.58
CA SER A 137 14.16 -11.98 -0.25
C SER A 137 14.76 -12.18 1.15
N SER A 138 14.63 -11.23 2.05
CA SER A 138 15.20 -11.28 3.40
C SER A 138 14.64 -12.37 4.30
N GLY A 139 13.42 -12.84 4.04
CA GLY A 139 12.70 -13.77 4.91
C GLY A 139 11.99 -13.10 6.10
N LEU A 140 12.07 -11.79 6.26
CA LEU A 140 11.32 -11.02 7.27
C LEU A 140 9.82 -11.16 7.07
N TYR A 141 9.03 -11.01 8.12
CA TYR A 141 7.57 -11.17 8.07
C TYR A 141 6.89 -10.15 7.16
N GLY A 142 7.30 -8.88 7.18
CA GLY A 142 6.75 -7.90 6.22
C GLY A 142 6.80 -6.46 6.68
N SER A 143 5.88 -6.04 7.54
CA SER A 143 5.69 -4.63 7.86
C SER A 143 5.23 -4.40 9.28
N HIS A 144 5.97 -3.59 10.02
CA HIS A 144 5.54 -3.02 11.29
C HIS A 144 4.80 -1.71 11.02
N TYR A 145 3.47 -1.77 10.95
CA TYR A 145 2.65 -0.59 10.65
C TYR A 145 2.19 0.21 11.87
N GLY A 146 2.31 -0.32 13.08
CA GLY A 146 1.85 0.38 14.28
C GLY A 146 2.40 1.80 14.35
N ASN A 147 1.52 2.79 14.48
CA ASN A 147 1.87 4.21 14.55
C ASN A 147 2.71 4.76 13.38
N SER A 148 2.65 4.14 12.20
CA SER A 148 3.50 4.52 11.06
C SER A 148 2.92 5.60 10.17
N ILE A 149 1.59 5.74 10.08
CA ILE A 149 0.91 6.71 9.21
C ILE A 149 0.00 7.60 10.06
N LEU A 150 0.44 8.83 10.31
CA LEU A 150 -0.16 9.73 11.28
C LEU A 150 -0.71 11.02 10.65
N MET A 151 -1.76 11.58 11.23
CA MET A 151 -2.42 12.83 10.83
C MET A 151 -1.64 14.03 11.39
N ASP A 152 -1.09 14.87 10.50
CA ASP A 152 -0.30 16.08 10.83
C ASP A 152 0.81 15.84 11.88
N ASP A 153 1.33 14.62 11.97
CA ASP A 153 2.29 14.22 12.98
C ASP A 153 3.48 13.50 12.32
N ALA A 154 4.67 14.05 12.49
CA ALA A 154 5.93 13.51 11.98
C ALA A 154 6.71 12.74 13.06
N ASP A 155 6.01 12.15 14.01
CA ASP A 155 6.60 11.32 15.07
C ASP A 155 7.33 10.11 14.48
N THR A 156 8.55 9.87 14.94
CA THR A 156 9.45 8.83 14.42
C THR A 156 9.39 7.52 15.20
N GLN A 157 8.47 7.36 16.13
CA GLN A 157 8.41 6.20 17.03
C GLN A 157 8.46 4.85 16.29
N ASN A 158 7.72 4.71 15.17
CA ASN A 158 7.76 3.47 14.39
C ASN A 158 9.16 3.14 13.85
N HIS A 159 9.88 4.15 13.36
CA HIS A 159 11.25 4.02 12.90
C HIS A 159 12.19 3.67 14.07
N ASP A 160 12.08 4.38 15.20
CA ASP A 160 12.96 4.23 16.35
C ASP A 160 12.77 2.87 17.05
N ASP A 161 11.55 2.35 17.08
CA ASP A 161 11.19 1.10 17.74
C ASP A 161 11.41 -0.16 16.84
N LEU A 162 11.65 -0.01 15.53
CA LEU A 162 11.73 -1.14 14.59
C LEU A 162 12.73 -2.22 15.04
N LEU A 163 13.96 -1.84 15.41
CA LEU A 163 14.98 -2.81 15.84
C LEU A 163 14.57 -3.55 17.12
N THR A 164 13.84 -2.88 18.01
CA THR A 164 13.32 -3.49 19.25
C THR A 164 12.18 -4.47 18.93
N SER A 165 11.30 -4.11 18.04
CA SER A 165 10.19 -4.96 17.60
C SER A 165 10.69 -6.25 16.96
N LEU A 166 11.69 -6.16 16.09
CA LEU A 166 12.28 -7.30 15.40
C LEU A 166 13.02 -8.29 16.33
N GLN A 167 13.45 -7.87 17.55
CA GLN A 167 14.24 -8.73 18.44
C GLN A 167 13.54 -10.01 18.85
N SER A 168 12.24 -10.01 19.00
CA SER A 168 11.44 -11.17 19.39
C SER A 168 10.96 -12.03 18.23
N GLU A 169 11.18 -11.56 17.00
CA GLU A 169 10.65 -12.20 15.81
C GLU A 169 11.55 -13.29 15.23
N ARG A 170 10.94 -14.14 14.45
CA ARG A 170 11.59 -15.15 13.62
C ARG A 170 11.39 -14.82 12.14
N LEU A 171 12.10 -15.52 11.28
CA LEU A 171 11.95 -15.42 9.85
C LEU A 171 10.89 -16.39 9.32
N LYS A 172 10.10 -15.96 8.33
CA LYS A 172 9.12 -16.83 7.64
C LYS A 172 9.76 -17.81 6.68
N SER A 173 11.00 -17.53 6.20
CA SER A 173 11.78 -18.40 5.32
C SER A 173 13.27 -18.19 5.55
N ASP A 174 14.10 -19.04 4.96
CA ASP A 174 15.53 -18.78 4.88
C ASP A 174 15.79 -17.51 4.03
N PRO A 175 16.73 -16.65 4.44
CA PRO A 175 17.17 -15.52 3.61
C PRO A 175 17.58 -15.99 2.21
N GLY A 176 17.05 -15.32 1.17
CA GLY A 176 17.29 -15.67 -0.22
C GLY A 176 16.39 -16.79 -0.77
N ALA A 177 15.52 -17.41 0.03
CA ALA A 177 14.69 -18.54 -0.44
C ALA A 177 13.67 -18.13 -1.50
N TYR A 178 13.06 -16.96 -1.36
CA TYR A 178 12.16 -16.35 -2.34
C TYR A 178 11.91 -14.88 -2.03
N SER A 179 11.47 -14.15 -3.05
CA SER A 179 11.10 -12.73 -2.91
C SER A 179 9.61 -12.61 -2.62
N VAL A 180 9.28 -11.90 -1.54
CA VAL A 180 7.93 -11.52 -1.16
C VAL A 180 7.96 -10.14 -0.53
N TYR A 181 7.07 -9.26 -0.96
CA TYR A 181 7.08 -7.85 -0.61
C TYR A 181 7.26 -7.60 0.90
N CYS A 182 8.21 -6.72 1.27
CA CYS A 182 8.60 -6.48 2.65
C CYS A 182 8.97 -5.00 2.85
N ASN A 183 8.23 -4.28 3.70
CA ASN A 183 8.52 -2.87 4.01
C ASN A 183 9.64 -2.74 5.04
N ASP A 184 9.70 -3.59 6.06
CA ASP A 184 10.72 -3.54 7.11
C ASP A 184 12.14 -3.64 6.54
N GLY A 185 12.29 -4.40 5.43
CA GLY A 185 13.56 -4.46 4.72
C GLY A 185 14.06 -3.09 4.26
N PHE A 186 13.17 -2.21 3.82
CA PHE A 186 13.53 -0.87 3.36
C PHE A 186 13.71 0.12 4.52
N GLN A 187 13.04 -0.08 5.64
CA GLN A 187 13.35 0.65 6.87
C GLN A 187 14.70 0.22 7.46
N LEU A 188 15.07 -1.06 7.38
CA LEU A 188 16.40 -1.52 7.77
C LEU A 188 17.50 -0.94 6.87
N LEU A 189 17.25 -0.73 5.57
CA LEU A 189 18.17 -0.01 4.68
C LEU A 189 18.31 1.46 5.08
N GLU A 190 17.21 2.12 5.44
CA GLU A 190 17.21 3.48 5.99
C GLU A 190 18.12 3.57 7.22
N LEU A 191 17.88 2.74 8.23
CA LEU A 191 18.70 2.66 9.45
C LEU A 191 20.18 2.32 9.15
N MET A 192 20.44 1.46 8.17
CA MET A 192 21.81 1.16 7.74
C MET A 192 22.50 2.40 7.13
N ILE A 193 21.79 3.15 6.29
CA ILE A 193 22.33 4.38 5.69
C ILE A 193 22.69 5.38 6.79
N GLU A 194 21.81 5.61 7.74
CA GLU A 194 22.08 6.49 8.89
C GLU A 194 23.25 6.03 9.73
N GLN A 195 23.33 4.74 10.05
CA GLN A 195 24.44 4.17 10.80
C GLN A 195 25.79 4.30 10.09
N VAL A 196 25.84 4.10 8.78
CA VAL A 196 27.08 4.12 7.99
C VAL A 196 27.54 5.55 7.72
N THR A 197 26.62 6.48 7.51
CA THR A 197 26.93 7.87 7.13
C THR A 197 27.04 8.81 8.34
N GLY A 198 26.34 8.50 9.43
CA GLY A 198 26.26 9.35 10.62
C GLY A 198 25.36 10.57 10.48
N ILE A 199 24.57 10.67 9.39
CA ILE A 199 23.55 11.69 9.16
C ILE A 199 22.18 11.05 9.01
N SER A 200 21.10 11.81 9.21
CA SER A 200 19.75 11.29 9.01
C SER A 200 19.48 10.94 7.54
N TYR A 201 18.57 10.01 7.31
CA TYR A 201 18.17 9.63 5.94
C TYR A 201 17.61 10.83 5.16
N THR A 202 16.82 11.70 5.82
CA THR A 202 16.33 12.95 5.23
C THR A 202 17.47 13.84 4.74
N GLU A 203 18.48 14.03 5.57
CA GLU A 203 19.66 14.83 5.21
C GLU A 203 20.48 14.16 4.09
N PHE A 204 20.62 12.84 4.12
CA PHE A 204 21.28 12.09 3.05
C PHE A 204 20.58 12.29 1.72
N LEU A 205 19.25 12.16 1.68
CA LEU A 205 18.47 12.38 0.45
C LEU A 205 18.66 13.80 -0.09
N ASP A 206 18.63 14.82 0.77
CA ASP A 206 18.81 16.20 0.31
C ASP A 206 20.20 16.42 -0.28
N GLN A 207 21.27 15.99 0.43
CA GLN A 207 22.63 16.23 -0.01
C GLN A 207 23.04 15.45 -1.25
N HIS A 208 22.60 14.19 -1.37
CA HIS A 208 23.11 13.26 -2.38
C HIS A 208 22.16 13.05 -3.57
N MET A 209 20.88 13.43 -3.43
CA MET A 209 19.88 13.24 -4.50
C MET A 209 19.10 14.51 -4.82
N SER A 210 18.37 15.09 -3.84
CA SER A 210 17.44 16.18 -4.13
C SER A 210 18.16 17.43 -4.63
N SER A 211 19.23 17.85 -3.94
CA SER A 211 20.01 19.05 -4.34
C SER A 211 20.77 18.82 -5.67
N PRO A 212 21.52 17.71 -5.88
CA PRO A 212 22.20 17.49 -7.15
C PRO A 212 21.26 17.38 -8.36
N LEU A 213 20.12 16.69 -8.20
CA LEU A 213 19.11 16.51 -9.25
C LEU A 213 18.10 17.66 -9.34
N LYS A 214 18.17 18.62 -8.42
CA LYS A 214 17.23 19.76 -8.31
C LYS A 214 15.78 19.35 -8.10
N LEU A 215 15.56 18.30 -7.31
CA LEU A 215 14.22 17.82 -6.93
C LEU A 215 13.62 18.70 -5.84
N SER A 216 13.11 19.84 -6.23
CA SER A 216 12.66 20.89 -5.27
C SER A 216 11.43 20.49 -4.46
N SER A 217 10.62 19.59 -5.00
CA SER A 217 9.34 19.12 -4.43
C SER A 217 9.40 17.70 -3.89
N THR A 218 10.57 17.03 -3.91
CA THR A 218 10.75 15.73 -3.27
C THR A 218 11.16 15.93 -1.82
N LYS A 219 10.30 15.53 -0.86
CA LYS A 219 10.42 15.83 0.57
C LYS A 219 10.02 14.64 1.43
N THR A 220 10.54 14.59 2.65
CA THR A 220 10.07 13.69 3.73
C THR A 220 9.09 14.43 4.65
N PRO A 221 8.34 13.75 5.51
CA PRO A 221 7.57 14.38 6.59
C PRO A 221 8.41 15.21 7.56
N LEU A 222 9.71 14.93 7.67
CA LEU A 222 10.64 15.64 8.56
C LEU A 222 11.20 16.94 7.97
N ASP A 223 11.06 17.13 6.64
CA ASP A 223 11.50 18.35 5.98
C ASP A 223 10.61 19.55 6.29
N THR A 224 11.21 20.74 6.25
CA THR A 224 10.49 22.01 6.28
C THR A 224 10.14 22.44 4.86
N PHE A 225 8.86 22.44 4.51
CA PHE A 225 8.36 22.90 3.22
C PHE A 225 6.92 23.43 3.34
N ASN A 226 6.43 24.09 2.29
CA ASN A 226 5.06 24.59 2.26
C ASN A 226 4.04 23.45 2.07
N ARG A 227 3.47 22.97 3.17
CA ARG A 227 2.50 21.87 3.17
C ARG A 227 1.17 22.20 2.47
N GLN A 228 0.92 23.47 2.14
CA GLN A 228 -0.24 23.84 1.31
C GLN A 228 -0.11 23.36 -0.16
N GLN A 229 1.10 22.95 -0.57
CA GLN A 229 1.32 22.30 -1.87
C GLN A 229 0.84 20.84 -1.89
N LEU A 230 0.64 20.21 -0.75
CA LEU A 230 0.10 18.84 -0.69
C LEU A 230 -1.36 18.83 -1.14
N ALA A 231 -1.69 17.93 -2.04
CA ALA A 231 -3.07 17.63 -2.39
C ALA A 231 -3.84 17.18 -1.14
N LYS A 232 -4.99 17.76 -0.88
CA LYS A 232 -5.85 17.33 0.22
C LYS A 232 -6.51 16.00 -0.10
N THR A 233 -6.70 15.21 0.92
CA THR A 233 -7.31 13.88 0.83
C THR A 233 -8.68 13.87 1.52
N TYR A 234 -9.56 13.00 1.05
CA TYR A 234 -10.96 12.93 1.49
C TYR A 234 -11.35 11.47 1.68
N PHE A 235 -11.97 11.17 2.81
CA PHE A 235 -12.43 9.81 3.12
C PHE A 235 -13.95 9.70 3.05
N PRO A 236 -14.51 8.64 2.43
CA PRO A 236 -15.95 8.44 2.35
C PRO A 236 -16.62 8.51 3.73
N GLY A 237 -17.72 9.25 3.83
CA GLY A 237 -18.42 9.46 5.11
C GLY A 237 -17.97 10.67 5.93
N LEU A 238 -16.76 11.23 5.66
CA LEU A 238 -16.28 12.47 6.26
C LEU A 238 -16.46 13.64 5.28
N LYS A 239 -16.93 14.79 5.80
CA LYS A 239 -17.22 15.98 4.96
C LYS A 239 -16.02 16.89 4.76
N GLN A 240 -15.09 16.86 5.70
CA GLN A 240 -13.89 17.69 5.72
C GLN A 240 -12.75 16.97 5.02
N ALA A 241 -11.78 17.73 4.50
CA ALA A 241 -10.48 17.20 4.14
C ALA A 241 -9.82 16.57 5.38
N LEU A 242 -9.11 15.49 5.15
CA LEU A 242 -8.28 14.90 6.19
C LEU A 242 -7.08 15.82 6.51
N PRO A 243 -6.51 15.76 7.73
CA PRO A 243 -5.20 16.29 8.02
C PRO A 243 -4.13 15.70 7.08
N SER A 244 -2.95 16.31 7.01
CA SER A 244 -1.87 15.79 6.15
C SER A 244 -1.50 14.37 6.57
N GLU A 245 -1.38 13.49 5.60
CA GLU A 245 -0.93 12.13 5.82
C GLU A 245 0.60 12.08 5.86
N ASN A 246 1.15 11.79 7.02
CA ASN A 246 2.58 11.58 7.22
C ASN A 246 2.86 10.09 7.38
N ALA A 247 3.50 9.48 6.39
CA ALA A 247 3.99 8.10 6.50
C ALA A 247 5.42 8.14 7.04
N ASN A 248 5.58 7.83 8.32
CA ASN A 248 6.86 7.94 9.05
C ASN A 248 7.75 6.70 8.87
N ILE A 249 7.54 5.95 7.81
CA ILE A 249 8.34 4.83 7.29
C ILE A 249 9.10 5.30 6.04
N LEU A 250 10.05 6.23 6.21
CA LEU A 250 10.60 7.04 5.13
C LEU A 250 11.15 6.22 3.97
N GLY A 251 12.07 5.30 4.23
CA GLY A 251 12.67 4.43 3.21
C GLY A 251 11.67 3.48 2.55
N ALA A 252 10.61 3.10 3.27
CA ALA A 252 9.58 2.19 2.74
C ALA A 252 8.45 2.91 2.00
N GLY A 253 8.08 4.16 2.40
CA GLY A 253 6.86 4.77 1.84
C GLY A 253 6.61 6.24 2.19
N GLY A 254 7.54 6.96 2.83
CA GLY A 254 7.25 8.23 3.48
C GLY A 254 7.52 9.50 2.67
N LEU A 255 7.91 9.42 1.40
CA LEU A 255 8.23 10.62 0.65
C LEU A 255 6.99 11.24 -0.02
N TYR A 256 7.06 12.56 -0.21
CA TYR A 256 6.20 13.33 -1.11
C TYR A 256 6.97 13.75 -2.34
N SER A 257 6.27 13.94 -3.48
CA SER A 257 6.91 14.44 -4.69
C SER A 257 5.87 15.03 -5.66
N THR A 258 6.36 15.50 -6.82
CA THR A 258 5.58 15.83 -8.02
C THR A 258 5.91 14.85 -9.14
N ALA A 259 5.06 14.77 -10.17
CA ALA A 259 5.32 13.90 -11.32
C ALA A 259 6.59 14.34 -12.10
N GLU A 260 6.86 15.65 -12.17
CA GLU A 260 8.05 16.17 -12.85
C GLU A 260 9.34 15.83 -12.10
N ASP A 261 9.36 15.94 -10.74
CA ASP A 261 10.51 15.54 -9.92
C ASP A 261 10.77 14.03 -10.03
N LEU A 262 9.71 13.20 -9.98
CA LEU A 262 9.85 11.75 -10.11
C LEU A 262 10.41 11.34 -11.48
N THR A 263 10.01 12.01 -12.57
CA THR A 263 10.59 11.71 -13.88
C THR A 263 12.04 12.18 -14.00
N THR A 264 12.43 13.24 -13.29
CA THR A 264 13.85 13.66 -13.17
C THR A 264 14.65 12.61 -12.38
N PHE A 265 14.10 12.12 -11.27
CA PHE A 265 14.71 11.03 -10.52
C PHE A 265 14.86 9.75 -11.36
N ALA A 266 13.88 9.45 -12.23
CA ALA A 266 13.95 8.30 -13.14
C ALA A 266 15.09 8.39 -14.15
N GLU A 267 15.52 9.59 -14.58
CA GLU A 267 16.70 9.75 -15.45
C GLU A 267 17.97 9.24 -14.75
N MET A 268 18.11 9.50 -13.45
CA MET A 268 19.23 8.93 -12.67
C MET A 268 19.16 7.39 -12.66
N LEU A 269 17.97 6.82 -12.46
CA LEU A 269 17.76 5.36 -12.49
C LEU A 269 17.96 4.77 -13.90
N ASN A 270 17.89 5.57 -14.95
CA ASN A 270 18.26 5.20 -16.32
C ASN A 270 19.77 5.39 -16.60
N GLY A 271 20.57 5.81 -15.61
CA GLY A 271 22.01 6.03 -15.73
C GLY A 271 22.40 7.30 -16.48
N LYS A 272 21.54 8.35 -16.44
CA LYS A 272 21.78 9.64 -17.11
C LYS A 272 22.42 10.69 -16.21
N HIS A 273 22.49 10.43 -14.90
CA HIS A 273 23.18 11.25 -13.93
C HIS A 273 24.31 10.45 -13.25
N PRO A 274 25.38 10.11 -14.00
CA PRO A 274 26.46 9.26 -13.48
C PRO A 274 27.30 9.94 -12.37
N ASP A 275 27.15 11.23 -12.18
CA ASP A 275 27.69 12.04 -11.10
C ASP A 275 26.92 11.85 -9.77
N VAL A 276 25.69 11.29 -9.82
CA VAL A 276 24.85 10.98 -8.66
C VAL A 276 24.76 9.47 -8.44
N LEU A 277 24.44 8.70 -9.47
CA LEU A 277 24.43 7.23 -9.46
C LEU A 277 25.03 6.70 -10.76
N SER A 278 26.07 5.89 -10.67
CA SER A 278 26.72 5.37 -11.85
C SER A 278 25.76 4.55 -12.73
N LYS A 279 26.02 4.55 -14.04
CA LYS A 279 25.27 3.70 -14.97
C LYS A 279 25.37 2.22 -14.59
N ALA A 280 26.50 1.79 -14.00
CA ALA A 280 26.69 0.40 -13.58
C ALA A 280 25.70 0.02 -12.46
N SER A 281 25.57 0.85 -11.43
CA SER A 281 24.61 0.65 -10.35
C SER A 281 23.16 0.75 -10.81
N ALA A 282 22.85 1.76 -11.63
CA ALA A 282 21.51 1.86 -12.24
C ALA A 282 21.16 0.60 -13.06
N THR A 283 22.11 0.04 -13.82
CA THR A 283 21.91 -1.21 -14.56
C THR A 283 21.80 -2.43 -13.65
N ALA A 284 22.56 -2.47 -12.54
CA ALA A 284 22.46 -3.54 -11.57
C ALA A 284 21.09 -3.60 -10.91
N MET A 285 20.47 -2.44 -10.61
CA MET A 285 19.11 -2.38 -10.05
C MET A 285 18.04 -2.97 -10.98
N GLN A 286 18.30 -3.09 -12.27
CA GLN A 286 17.39 -3.57 -13.30
C GLN A 286 17.56 -5.05 -13.64
N GLN A 287 18.30 -5.81 -12.82
CA GLN A 287 18.52 -7.25 -13.04
C GLN A 287 17.38 -8.08 -12.45
N PRO A 288 17.14 -9.30 -12.98
CA PRO A 288 16.03 -10.16 -12.53
C PRO A 288 16.36 -10.88 -11.21
N GLU A 289 16.29 -10.17 -10.10
CA GLU A 289 16.60 -10.63 -8.74
C GLU A 289 15.63 -11.75 -8.26
N TYR A 290 14.37 -11.72 -8.69
CA TYR A 290 13.35 -12.71 -8.35
C TYR A 290 13.70 -14.16 -8.79
N LYS A 291 14.60 -14.34 -9.75
CA LYS A 291 15.02 -15.65 -10.26
C LYS A 291 15.96 -16.41 -9.32
N ASN A 292 16.46 -15.75 -8.29
CA ASN A 292 17.40 -16.35 -7.35
C ASN A 292 16.76 -17.35 -6.37
N GLY A 293 15.42 -17.38 -6.26
CA GLY A 293 14.68 -18.23 -5.35
C GLY A 293 13.45 -18.89 -5.98
N LEU A 294 12.52 -19.32 -5.13
CA LEU A 294 11.22 -19.81 -5.55
C LEU A 294 10.42 -18.66 -6.19
N TRP A 295 9.87 -18.89 -7.37
CA TRP A 295 9.07 -17.91 -8.09
C TRP A 295 7.95 -18.57 -8.89
N VAL A 296 6.94 -17.77 -9.23
CA VAL A 296 5.85 -18.20 -10.11
C VAL A 296 6.42 -18.43 -11.52
N PRO A 297 6.30 -19.64 -12.08
CA PRO A 297 6.86 -19.93 -13.40
C PRO A 297 5.99 -19.32 -14.50
N GLU A 298 6.32 -18.13 -14.91
CA GLU A 298 5.67 -17.40 -16.00
C GLU A 298 6.70 -16.50 -16.69
N GLU A 299 6.60 -16.33 -18.00
CA GLU A 299 7.52 -15.50 -18.77
C GLU A 299 7.17 -14.01 -18.67
N ARG A 300 5.88 -13.68 -18.44
CA ARG A 300 5.38 -12.30 -18.34
C ARG A 300 4.53 -12.11 -17.12
N ASN A 301 4.78 -11.04 -16.41
CA ASN A 301 4.06 -10.65 -15.21
C ASN A 301 4.24 -9.15 -14.98
N SER A 302 3.32 -8.53 -14.27
CA SER A 302 3.48 -7.16 -13.77
C SER A 302 4.29 -7.10 -12.46
N PHE A 303 4.73 -8.25 -11.93
CA PHE A 303 5.64 -8.35 -10.79
C PHE A 303 6.80 -9.27 -11.15
N ASN A 304 8.01 -8.69 -11.24
CA ASN A 304 9.25 -9.41 -11.45
C ASN A 304 10.40 -8.56 -10.89
N TYR A 305 10.66 -8.71 -9.59
CA TYR A 305 11.51 -7.81 -8.80
C TYR A 305 12.93 -7.64 -9.33
N GLY A 306 13.37 -6.35 -9.33
CA GLY A 306 14.76 -5.94 -9.34
C GLY A 306 15.18 -5.43 -7.95
N LEU A 307 16.27 -4.66 -7.87
CA LEU A 307 16.63 -3.98 -6.62
C LEU A 307 15.75 -2.72 -6.48
N GLY A 308 14.75 -2.81 -5.61
CA GLY A 308 13.73 -1.79 -5.38
C GLY A 308 12.56 -1.79 -6.36
N TRP A 309 12.72 -2.27 -7.58
CA TRP A 309 11.68 -2.32 -8.61
C TRP A 309 10.66 -3.42 -8.36
N ASP A 310 9.37 -3.13 -8.60
CA ASP A 310 8.30 -4.14 -8.61
C ASP A 310 8.33 -4.94 -9.92
N ALA A 311 8.61 -4.28 -11.03
CA ALA A 311 8.77 -4.90 -12.32
C ALA A 311 10.01 -4.39 -13.06
N ILE A 312 10.76 -5.33 -13.67
CA ILE A 312 11.88 -5.03 -14.56
C ILE A 312 11.61 -5.42 -16.02
N ASP A 313 10.45 -6.02 -16.25
CA ASP A 313 9.90 -6.38 -17.57
C ASP A 313 8.37 -6.27 -17.50
N LEU A 314 7.90 -5.03 -17.42
CA LEU A 314 6.47 -4.73 -17.22
C LEU A 314 5.65 -5.09 -18.47
N ALA A 315 4.62 -5.92 -18.31
CA ALA A 315 3.62 -6.12 -19.36
C ALA A 315 2.78 -4.82 -19.57
N PRO A 316 2.37 -4.48 -20.83
CA PRO A 316 2.57 -5.23 -22.08
C PRO A 316 3.79 -4.79 -22.90
N PHE A 317 4.73 -3.99 -22.38
CA PHE A 317 5.80 -3.37 -23.16
C PHE A 317 6.71 -4.40 -23.84
N GLY A 318 6.92 -5.58 -23.25
CA GLY A 318 7.64 -6.69 -23.87
C GLY A 318 7.04 -7.17 -25.21
N ASP A 319 5.72 -6.99 -25.42
CA ASP A 319 5.07 -7.30 -26.70
C ASP A 319 5.49 -6.39 -27.86
N TYR A 320 6.08 -5.24 -27.50
CA TYR A 320 6.65 -4.28 -28.45
C TYR A 320 8.17 -4.39 -28.54
N GLY A 321 8.79 -5.34 -27.83
CA GLY A 321 10.25 -5.45 -27.71
C GLY A 321 10.88 -4.33 -26.88
N ILE A 322 10.11 -3.73 -25.96
CA ILE A 322 10.54 -2.60 -25.12
C ILE A 322 10.69 -3.10 -23.69
N LYS A 323 11.89 -2.91 -23.11
CA LYS A 323 12.10 -3.10 -21.67
C LYS A 323 11.46 -1.96 -20.90
N ALA A 324 10.56 -2.28 -19.98
CA ALA A 324 9.90 -1.32 -19.11
C ALA A 324 10.04 -1.73 -17.65
N LEU A 325 10.37 -0.77 -16.80
CA LEU A 325 10.48 -0.94 -15.35
C LEU A 325 9.33 -0.20 -14.70
N SER A 326 8.81 -0.72 -13.59
CA SER A 326 7.75 -0.04 -12.82
C SER A 326 7.98 -0.18 -11.32
N LYS A 327 7.57 0.88 -10.61
CA LYS A 327 7.42 0.90 -9.16
C LYS A 327 6.12 1.60 -8.78
N GLY A 328 5.18 0.82 -8.26
CA GLY A 328 3.96 1.34 -7.65
C GLY A 328 4.16 1.82 -6.23
N GLY A 329 3.27 2.68 -5.76
CA GLY A 329 3.28 3.19 -4.39
C GLY A 329 1.90 3.55 -3.88
N ASP A 330 1.58 3.04 -2.69
CA ASP A 330 0.35 3.35 -1.96
C ASP A 330 0.69 3.77 -0.54
N THR A 331 0.05 4.83 -0.06
CA THR A 331 -0.21 5.11 1.34
C THR A 331 -1.70 4.83 1.60
N ILE A 332 -2.29 5.39 2.66
CA ILE A 332 -3.74 5.22 2.87
C ILE A 332 -4.54 6.04 1.84
N MET A 333 -4.08 7.24 1.53
CA MET A 333 -4.83 8.20 0.72
C MET A 333 -4.11 8.69 -0.53
N TYR A 334 -2.79 8.47 -0.63
CA TYR A 334 -2.02 8.83 -1.81
C TYR A 334 -1.53 7.60 -2.56
N HIS A 335 -1.51 7.70 -3.88
CA HIS A 335 -1.10 6.63 -4.75
C HIS A 335 -0.19 7.14 -5.86
N ALA A 336 0.80 6.35 -6.24
CA ALA A 336 1.79 6.72 -7.24
C ALA A 336 2.14 5.53 -8.14
N ASP A 337 2.60 5.84 -9.34
CA ASP A 337 3.32 4.88 -10.18
C ASP A 337 4.42 5.60 -10.98
N LEU A 338 5.56 4.95 -11.10
CA LEU A 338 6.70 5.36 -11.89
C LEU A 338 7.04 4.27 -12.88
N ILE A 339 6.89 4.56 -14.19
CA ILE A 339 7.33 3.66 -15.26
C ILE A 339 8.49 4.32 -16.01
N THR A 340 9.54 3.56 -16.30
CA THR A 340 10.64 4.02 -17.12
C THR A 340 11.02 3.00 -18.20
N LEU A 341 11.44 3.51 -19.35
CA LEU A 341 11.96 2.77 -20.50
C LEU A 341 13.46 3.11 -20.65
N PRO A 342 14.34 2.42 -19.94
CA PRO A 342 15.74 2.85 -19.77
C PRO A 342 16.53 2.92 -21.08
N GLU A 343 16.24 2.04 -22.05
CA GLU A 343 16.91 2.01 -23.35
C GLU A 343 16.50 3.20 -24.24
N SER A 344 15.28 3.70 -24.07
CA SER A 344 14.73 4.85 -24.81
C SER A 344 14.90 6.18 -24.09
N ASP A 345 15.27 6.16 -22.81
CA ASP A 345 15.35 7.31 -21.92
C ASP A 345 14.01 8.05 -21.84
N ILE A 346 12.95 7.29 -21.62
CA ILE A 346 11.60 7.81 -21.46
C ILE A 346 11.06 7.36 -20.10
N SER A 347 10.40 8.25 -19.39
CA SER A 347 9.72 7.92 -18.16
C SER A 347 8.36 8.61 -18.05
N ILE A 348 7.44 8.00 -17.30
CA ILE A 348 6.18 8.59 -16.89
C ILE A 348 6.02 8.39 -15.39
N ALA A 349 5.58 9.45 -14.70
CA ALA A 349 5.13 9.35 -13.32
C ALA A 349 3.66 9.78 -13.23
N VAL A 350 2.89 9.11 -12.39
CA VAL A 350 1.48 9.40 -12.13
C VAL A 350 1.25 9.41 -10.63
N LEU A 351 0.60 10.46 -10.13
CA LEU A 351 0.31 10.66 -8.71
C LEU A 351 -1.17 10.97 -8.53
N SER A 352 -1.80 10.45 -7.48
CA SER A 352 -3.21 10.72 -7.20
C SER A 352 -3.52 10.81 -5.71
N SER A 353 -4.59 11.53 -5.36
CA SER A 353 -5.22 11.56 -4.05
C SER A 353 -6.53 10.78 -4.09
N GLY A 354 -6.58 9.68 -3.37
CA GLY A 354 -7.61 8.63 -3.49
C GLY A 354 -7.37 7.67 -4.66
N GLY A 355 -8.10 6.57 -4.68
CA GLY A 355 -7.99 5.53 -5.70
C GLY A 355 -7.09 4.37 -5.33
N SER A 356 -6.16 4.01 -6.21
CA SER A 356 -5.18 2.92 -6.03
C SER A 356 -4.04 3.08 -7.04
N SER A 357 -2.83 2.64 -6.69
CA SER A 357 -1.68 2.60 -7.61
C SER A 357 -1.96 1.75 -8.86
N ILE A 358 -2.84 0.73 -8.79
CA ILE A 358 -3.26 -0.05 -9.96
C ILE A 358 -3.88 0.85 -11.03
N TYR A 359 -4.72 1.83 -10.64
CA TYR A 359 -5.30 2.78 -11.59
C TYR A 359 -4.23 3.66 -12.22
N ASN A 360 -3.24 4.08 -11.42
CA ASN A 360 -2.11 4.88 -11.89
C ASN A 360 -1.21 4.09 -12.85
N THR A 361 -0.94 2.81 -12.57
CA THR A 361 -0.15 1.93 -13.45
C THR A 361 -0.84 1.72 -14.80
N ILE A 362 -2.15 1.44 -14.79
CA ILE A 362 -2.92 1.25 -16.02
C ILE A 362 -3.00 2.57 -16.81
N PHE A 363 -3.24 3.70 -16.13
CA PHE A 363 -3.20 5.04 -16.75
C PHE A 363 -1.84 5.30 -17.38
N ALA A 364 -0.74 5.14 -16.62
CA ALA A 364 0.62 5.36 -17.07
C ALA A 364 0.96 4.50 -18.30
N THR A 365 0.61 3.22 -18.26
CA THR A 365 0.81 2.28 -19.37
C THR A 365 0.10 2.76 -20.65
N ASN A 366 -1.18 3.09 -20.56
CA ASN A 366 -1.95 3.51 -21.72
C ASN A 366 -1.48 4.86 -22.30
N VAL A 367 -1.19 5.82 -21.43
CA VAL A 367 -0.68 7.14 -21.86
C VAL A 367 0.70 7.03 -22.47
N LEU A 368 1.57 6.17 -21.90
CA LEU A 368 2.91 5.93 -22.46
C LEU A 368 2.85 5.21 -23.81
N LEU A 369 1.97 4.23 -23.97
CA LEU A 369 1.73 3.58 -25.27
C LEU A 369 1.19 4.57 -26.33
N ALA A 370 0.30 5.48 -25.94
CA ALA A 370 -0.16 6.57 -26.81
C ALA A 370 0.99 7.48 -27.24
N TYR A 371 1.89 7.84 -26.29
CA TYR A 371 3.10 8.61 -26.55
C TYR A 371 4.06 7.92 -27.50
N LEU A 372 4.32 6.64 -27.27
CA LEU A 372 5.20 5.84 -28.13
C LEU A 372 4.67 5.72 -29.56
N LYS A 373 3.33 5.62 -29.72
CA LYS A 373 2.69 5.61 -31.04
C LYS A 373 2.79 6.99 -31.71
N ASP A 374 2.47 8.06 -30.98
CA ASP A 374 2.48 9.43 -31.51
C ASP A 374 3.87 9.85 -31.98
N THR A 375 4.92 9.43 -31.25
CA THR A 375 6.32 9.68 -31.59
C THR A 375 6.91 8.66 -32.59
N GLY A 376 6.12 7.70 -33.08
CA GLY A 376 6.52 6.71 -34.08
C GLY A 376 7.45 5.61 -33.54
N LYS A 377 7.62 5.49 -32.23
CA LYS A 377 8.43 4.44 -31.59
C LYS A 377 7.75 3.06 -31.65
N ILE A 378 6.43 3.03 -31.69
CA ILE A 378 5.62 1.84 -32.02
C ILE A 378 4.67 2.16 -33.18
N LYS A 379 4.35 1.14 -33.99
CA LYS A 379 3.49 1.34 -35.17
C LYS A 379 2.00 1.39 -34.81
N LYS A 380 1.58 0.61 -33.82
CA LYS A 380 0.19 0.50 -33.36
C LYS A 380 0.16 0.12 -31.91
N ILE A 381 -0.90 0.50 -31.19
CA ILE A 381 -1.23 -0.03 -29.87
C ILE A 381 -1.95 -1.37 -30.09
N LEU A 382 -1.51 -2.43 -29.41
CA LEU A 382 -2.20 -3.71 -29.42
C LEU A 382 -3.50 -3.57 -28.63
N PRO A 383 -4.58 -4.22 -29.06
CA PRO A 383 -5.84 -4.18 -28.31
C PRO A 383 -5.69 -4.92 -26.98
N ASP A 384 -6.53 -4.54 -26.04
CA ASP A 384 -6.71 -5.28 -24.79
C ASP A 384 -7.06 -6.75 -25.08
N ALA A 385 -6.67 -7.64 -24.16
CA ALA A 385 -7.03 -9.05 -24.23
C ALA A 385 -8.55 -9.19 -24.17
N THR A 386 -9.09 -10.05 -25.04
CA THR A 386 -10.51 -10.36 -25.07
C THR A 386 -10.73 -11.82 -24.68
N PHE A 387 -11.76 -12.07 -23.89
CA PHE A 387 -12.04 -13.38 -23.32
C PHE A 387 -13.39 -13.90 -23.78
N THR A 388 -13.51 -15.22 -23.81
CA THR A 388 -14.76 -15.91 -24.12
C THR A 388 -15.06 -16.94 -23.05
N PRO A 389 -16.33 -17.24 -22.78
CA PRO A 389 -16.70 -18.29 -21.85
C PRO A 389 -15.97 -19.61 -22.17
N PRO A 390 -15.45 -20.28 -21.14
CA PRO A 390 -14.62 -21.47 -21.31
C PRO A 390 -15.42 -22.67 -21.80
N VAL A 391 -14.77 -23.51 -22.61
CA VAL A 391 -15.32 -24.81 -23.02
C VAL A 391 -14.85 -25.88 -22.06
N LYS A 392 -15.79 -26.59 -21.41
CA LYS A 392 -15.48 -27.66 -20.45
C LYS A 392 -14.78 -28.84 -21.16
N ALA A 393 -13.65 -29.28 -20.56
CA ALA A 393 -12.93 -30.47 -20.98
C ALA A 393 -13.16 -31.66 -20.01
N ALA A 394 -12.81 -32.85 -20.45
CA ALA A 394 -12.80 -34.02 -19.58
C ALA A 394 -11.64 -33.90 -18.58
N MET A 395 -11.97 -33.88 -17.29
CA MET A 395 -10.99 -33.68 -16.23
C MET A 395 -10.35 -35.02 -15.83
N PRO A 396 -9.01 -35.11 -15.82
CA PRO A 396 -8.29 -36.24 -15.25
C PRO A 396 -8.59 -36.45 -13.76
N ALA A 397 -8.79 -37.69 -13.34
CA ALA A 397 -9.18 -38.02 -11.96
C ALA A 397 -8.10 -37.60 -10.92
N GLU A 398 -6.83 -37.63 -11.32
CA GLU A 398 -5.70 -37.26 -10.48
C GLU A 398 -5.73 -35.80 -9.98
N LEU A 399 -6.43 -34.89 -10.69
CA LEU A 399 -6.59 -33.52 -10.24
C LEU A 399 -7.44 -33.39 -8.97
N GLY A 400 -8.24 -34.41 -8.64
CA GLY A 400 -8.94 -34.50 -7.36
C GLY A 400 -8.00 -34.50 -6.13
N ALA A 401 -6.74 -34.93 -6.31
CA ALA A 401 -5.72 -34.91 -5.26
C ALA A 401 -5.34 -33.49 -4.80
N TYR A 402 -5.61 -32.47 -5.58
CA TYR A 402 -5.42 -31.07 -5.18
C TYR A 402 -6.52 -30.54 -4.26
N SER A 403 -7.64 -31.26 -4.09
CA SER A 403 -8.63 -30.90 -3.06
C SER A 403 -8.01 -30.92 -1.66
N GLY A 404 -8.47 -30.04 -0.77
CA GLY A 404 -7.97 -29.98 0.62
C GLY A 404 -7.98 -28.56 1.18
N LEU A 405 -7.36 -28.40 2.36
CA LEU A 405 -7.19 -27.11 3.01
C LEU A 405 -6.03 -26.33 2.39
N TYR A 406 -6.27 -25.08 2.10
CA TYR A 406 -5.29 -24.11 1.60
C TYR A 406 -5.24 -22.90 2.51
N GLY A 407 -4.08 -22.26 2.60
CA GLY A 407 -3.87 -21.05 3.39
C GLY A 407 -3.11 -19.99 2.63
N THR A 408 -3.37 -18.75 3.01
CA THR A 408 -2.58 -17.57 2.69
C THR A 408 -2.38 -16.77 3.98
N VAL A 409 -1.67 -15.66 3.95
CA VAL A 409 -1.57 -14.80 5.14
C VAL A 409 -2.97 -14.28 5.51
N GLY A 410 -3.37 -14.50 6.75
CA GLY A 410 -4.65 -14.04 7.30
C GLY A 410 -5.88 -14.90 6.98
N ALA A 411 -5.78 -15.95 6.14
CA ALA A 411 -6.95 -16.73 5.76
C ALA A 411 -6.65 -18.21 5.46
N THR A 412 -7.68 -19.04 5.64
CA THR A 412 -7.75 -20.40 5.13
C THR A 412 -8.96 -20.57 4.24
N THR A 413 -8.89 -21.51 3.32
CA THR A 413 -10.03 -21.94 2.48
C THR A 413 -9.93 -23.41 2.15
N THR A 414 -11.08 -24.10 2.11
CA THR A 414 -11.14 -25.50 1.64
C THR A 414 -11.48 -25.51 0.15
N ILE A 415 -10.55 -26.01 -0.67
CA ILE A 415 -10.74 -26.19 -2.10
C ILE A 415 -11.29 -27.59 -2.36
N THR A 416 -12.42 -27.66 -3.08
CA THR A 416 -13.02 -28.91 -3.52
C THR A 416 -13.08 -28.94 -5.05
N ILE A 417 -12.42 -29.94 -5.65
CA ILE A 417 -12.45 -30.19 -7.09
C ILE A 417 -13.40 -31.34 -7.34
N LYS A 418 -14.52 -31.05 -8.03
CA LYS A 418 -15.56 -32.02 -8.30
C LYS A 418 -16.21 -31.77 -9.66
N ASP A 419 -16.53 -32.83 -10.41
CA ASP A 419 -17.27 -32.79 -11.66
C ASP A 419 -16.66 -31.85 -12.73
N GLY A 420 -15.31 -31.71 -12.71
CA GLY A 420 -14.59 -30.85 -13.64
C GLY A 420 -14.71 -29.36 -13.32
N ALA A 421 -14.89 -29.02 -12.05
CA ALA A 421 -14.95 -27.65 -11.59
C ALA A 421 -14.38 -27.49 -10.18
N LEU A 422 -14.05 -26.27 -9.80
CA LEU A 422 -13.74 -25.84 -8.43
C LEU A 422 -14.37 -24.48 -8.14
N GLU A 423 -14.67 -24.23 -6.87
CA GLU A 423 -15.14 -22.93 -6.38
C GLU A 423 -14.03 -22.28 -5.57
N LEU A 424 -13.77 -21.01 -5.83
CA LEU A 424 -12.80 -20.20 -5.09
C LEU A 424 -13.48 -19.00 -4.45
N PRO A 425 -12.98 -18.53 -3.29
CA PRO A 425 -13.37 -17.26 -2.72
C PRO A 425 -12.97 -16.09 -3.65
N ALA A 426 -13.28 -14.87 -3.26
CA ALA A 426 -12.76 -13.69 -3.93
C ALA A 426 -11.22 -13.67 -3.83
N LEU A 427 -10.56 -13.29 -4.91
CA LEU A 427 -9.09 -13.23 -5.06
C LEU A 427 -8.64 -11.78 -5.29
N GLU A 428 -7.34 -11.52 -5.16
CA GLU A 428 -6.72 -10.21 -5.38
C GLU A 428 -7.46 -9.08 -4.63
N GLY A 429 -7.65 -9.27 -3.31
CA GLY A 429 -8.35 -8.29 -2.48
C GLY A 429 -9.81 -8.03 -2.85
N GLY A 430 -10.43 -8.92 -3.65
CA GLY A 430 -11.82 -8.79 -4.10
C GLY A 430 -11.96 -8.26 -5.53
N LEU A 431 -10.87 -7.94 -6.22
CA LEU A 431 -10.89 -7.57 -7.64
C LEU A 431 -11.45 -8.68 -8.52
N ILE A 432 -11.22 -9.95 -8.13
CA ILE A 432 -11.83 -11.13 -8.76
C ILE A 432 -12.87 -11.65 -7.79
N PRO A 433 -14.17 -11.66 -8.14
CA PRO A 433 -15.23 -12.10 -7.23
C PRO A 433 -15.17 -13.61 -6.97
N ALA A 434 -15.74 -14.05 -5.86
CA ALA A 434 -15.93 -15.46 -5.56
C ALA A 434 -16.74 -16.12 -6.68
N GLN A 435 -16.23 -17.21 -7.27
CA GLN A 435 -16.85 -17.83 -8.43
C GLN A 435 -16.39 -19.28 -8.66
N LYS A 436 -17.12 -19.94 -9.55
CA LYS A 436 -16.84 -21.31 -9.98
C LYS A 436 -16.00 -21.31 -11.26
N TYR A 437 -14.84 -21.97 -11.18
CA TYR A 437 -13.93 -22.18 -12.32
C TYR A 437 -14.20 -23.55 -12.95
N ILE A 438 -14.13 -23.63 -14.27
CA ILE A 438 -14.43 -24.82 -15.08
C ILE A 438 -13.14 -25.36 -15.65
N TYR A 439 -12.92 -26.68 -15.58
CA TYR A 439 -11.76 -27.33 -16.16
C TYR A 439 -11.77 -27.23 -17.70
N THR A 440 -10.67 -26.67 -18.24
CA THR A 440 -10.52 -26.41 -19.69
C THR A 440 -9.41 -27.21 -20.36
N GLY A 441 -8.73 -28.08 -19.63
CA GLY A 441 -7.61 -28.89 -20.12
C GLY A 441 -6.25 -28.47 -19.56
N LYS A 442 -5.24 -29.30 -19.76
CA LYS A 442 -3.84 -29.04 -19.37
C LYS A 442 -3.63 -28.62 -17.89
N GLY A 443 -4.46 -29.14 -16.99
CA GLY A 443 -4.41 -28.80 -15.56
C GLY A 443 -4.99 -27.44 -15.19
N GLN A 444 -5.66 -26.75 -16.11
CA GLN A 444 -6.16 -25.41 -15.95
C GLN A 444 -7.67 -25.37 -15.72
N PHE A 445 -8.11 -24.49 -14.82
CA PHE A 445 -9.52 -24.15 -14.58
C PHE A 445 -9.71 -22.66 -14.89
N THR A 446 -10.76 -22.32 -15.61
CA THR A 446 -10.97 -20.96 -16.14
C THR A 446 -12.26 -20.36 -15.58
N SER A 447 -12.25 -19.07 -15.30
CA SER A 447 -13.40 -18.29 -14.83
C SER A 447 -14.54 -18.29 -15.86
N PRO A 448 -15.81 -18.03 -15.46
CA PRO A 448 -16.95 -18.04 -16.38
C PRO A 448 -16.83 -17.11 -17.56
N ASP A 449 -16.15 -15.98 -17.40
CA ASP A 449 -15.91 -14.99 -18.46
C ASP A 449 -14.63 -15.26 -19.27
N GLY A 450 -13.78 -16.19 -18.81
CA GLY A 450 -12.50 -16.53 -19.43
C GLY A 450 -11.31 -15.66 -19.06
N SER A 451 -11.48 -14.61 -18.24
CA SER A 451 -10.44 -13.63 -17.94
C SER A 451 -9.40 -14.10 -16.92
N ALA A 452 -9.75 -15.08 -16.11
CA ALA A 452 -8.88 -15.63 -15.07
C ALA A 452 -8.75 -17.15 -15.21
N ALA A 453 -7.54 -17.64 -15.06
CA ALA A 453 -7.21 -19.06 -15.07
C ALA A 453 -6.45 -19.46 -13.82
N VAL A 454 -6.81 -20.57 -13.22
CA VAL A 454 -6.11 -21.14 -12.07
C VAL A 454 -5.57 -22.53 -12.39
N SER A 455 -4.44 -22.86 -11.78
CA SER A 455 -3.79 -24.17 -11.87
C SER A 455 -3.09 -24.49 -10.55
N PHE A 456 -2.58 -25.70 -10.42
CA PHE A 456 -1.84 -26.11 -9.21
C PHE A 456 -0.40 -26.47 -9.58
N ASP A 457 0.54 -25.79 -8.91
CA ASP A 457 1.97 -26.01 -9.11
C ASP A 457 2.58 -26.64 -7.85
N LYS A 458 3.27 -27.77 -8.02
CA LYS A 458 4.13 -28.34 -6.96
C LYS A 458 5.54 -27.84 -7.16
N GLN A 459 6.07 -27.11 -6.17
CA GLN A 459 7.38 -26.49 -6.23
C GLN A 459 8.49 -27.33 -5.58
N LYS A 460 9.74 -26.90 -5.77
CA LYS A 460 10.96 -27.59 -5.25
C LYS A 460 10.99 -27.70 -3.72
N ASN A 461 10.32 -26.79 -3.00
CA ASN A 461 10.15 -26.85 -1.54
C ASN A 461 9.12 -27.92 -1.09
N GLY A 462 8.59 -28.72 -2.02
CA GLY A 462 7.61 -29.76 -1.76
C GLY A 462 6.17 -29.29 -1.60
N LYS A 463 5.94 -27.97 -1.55
CA LYS A 463 4.62 -27.38 -1.37
C LYS A 463 3.86 -27.25 -2.69
N THR A 464 2.54 -27.30 -2.58
CA THR A 464 1.62 -27.11 -3.71
C THR A 464 0.94 -25.76 -3.59
N TYR A 465 0.95 -24.99 -4.66
CA TYR A 465 0.37 -23.66 -4.75
C TYR A 465 -0.78 -23.62 -5.75
N LEU A 466 -1.82 -22.83 -5.43
CA LEU A 466 -2.83 -22.41 -6.40
C LEU A 466 -2.28 -21.19 -7.11
N LYS A 467 -1.98 -21.35 -8.40
CA LYS A 467 -1.52 -20.28 -9.29
C LYS A 467 -2.72 -19.62 -9.97
N LEU A 468 -2.77 -18.30 -9.92
CA LEU A 468 -3.67 -17.44 -10.67
C LEU A 468 -2.91 -16.80 -11.84
N ASN A 469 -3.51 -16.82 -13.03
CA ASN A 469 -3.11 -16.01 -14.18
C ASN A 469 -4.36 -15.25 -14.65
N THR A 470 -4.32 -13.92 -14.60
CA THR A 470 -5.48 -13.10 -14.88
C THR A 470 -5.11 -11.78 -15.53
N HIS A 471 -6.06 -11.27 -16.34
CA HIS A 471 -6.08 -9.87 -16.72
C HIS A 471 -7.11 -9.14 -15.86
N VAL A 472 -6.62 -8.39 -14.86
CA VAL A 472 -7.48 -7.51 -14.08
C VAL A 472 -7.95 -6.39 -14.98
N THR A 473 -9.24 -6.35 -15.26
CA THR A 473 -9.85 -5.33 -16.10
C THR A 473 -10.58 -4.30 -15.24
N ILE A 474 -10.13 -3.05 -15.32
CA ILE A 474 -10.79 -1.92 -14.66
C ILE A 474 -11.65 -1.19 -15.70
N PRO A 475 -12.98 -1.19 -15.56
CA PRO A 475 -13.87 -0.64 -16.58
C PRO A 475 -13.56 0.82 -16.93
N GLY A 476 -13.31 1.08 -18.22
CA GLY A 476 -13.01 2.41 -18.74
C GLY A 476 -11.60 2.93 -18.46
N ILE A 477 -10.74 2.15 -17.81
CA ILE A 477 -9.34 2.48 -17.57
C ILE A 477 -8.42 1.59 -18.40
N GLY A 478 -8.61 0.26 -18.38
CA GLY A 478 -7.78 -0.70 -19.11
C GLY A 478 -7.55 -2.01 -18.35
N GLN A 479 -6.47 -2.71 -18.71
CA GLN A 479 -6.13 -4.02 -18.17
C GLN A 479 -4.70 -4.06 -17.63
N MET A 480 -4.49 -4.99 -16.69
CA MET A 480 -3.18 -5.33 -16.15
C MET A 480 -3.08 -6.86 -16.04
N LEU A 481 -1.99 -7.43 -16.57
CA LEU A 481 -1.69 -8.86 -16.43
C LEU A 481 -1.09 -9.13 -15.05
N MET A 482 -1.63 -10.11 -14.33
CA MET A 482 -1.12 -10.57 -13.03
C MET A 482 -0.99 -12.09 -13.02
N VAL A 483 0.16 -12.57 -12.55
CA VAL A 483 0.42 -13.99 -12.30
C VAL A 483 0.98 -14.17 -10.91
N THR A 484 0.21 -14.82 -10.04
CA THR A 484 0.50 -14.92 -8.61
C THR A 484 0.23 -16.34 -8.07
N TYR A 485 0.80 -16.66 -6.92
CA TYR A 485 0.30 -17.75 -6.08
C TYR A 485 -0.66 -17.16 -5.03
N GLU A 486 -1.94 -17.59 -5.10
CA GLU A 486 -2.98 -17.11 -4.19
C GLU A 486 -2.96 -17.85 -2.85
N TYR A 487 -2.79 -19.15 -2.91
CA TYR A 487 -2.85 -20.04 -1.76
C TYR A 487 -1.79 -21.12 -1.84
N GLN A 488 -1.34 -21.57 -0.67
CA GLN A 488 -0.52 -22.74 -0.46
C GLN A 488 -1.36 -23.87 0.15
N LYS A 489 -1.26 -25.09 -0.37
CA LYS A 489 -1.89 -26.26 0.26
C LYS A 489 -1.26 -26.51 1.63
N LEU A 490 -2.10 -26.66 2.65
CA LEU A 490 -1.70 -26.85 4.03
C LEU A 490 -1.68 -28.34 4.38
N ASP A 491 -0.73 -28.72 5.25
CA ASP A 491 -0.64 -30.05 5.82
C ASP A 491 -1.67 -30.23 6.94
N ALA A 492 -2.01 -31.49 7.25
CA ALA A 492 -2.85 -31.78 8.40
C ALA A 492 -2.15 -31.34 9.70
N ASN A 493 -2.88 -30.60 10.56
CA ASN A 493 -2.39 -30.17 11.86
C ASN A 493 -3.33 -30.64 13.00
N PRO A 494 -3.24 -31.92 13.40
CA PRO A 494 -4.07 -32.44 14.48
C PRO A 494 -3.69 -31.79 15.81
N LEU A 495 -4.68 -31.23 16.51
CA LEU A 495 -4.50 -30.60 17.81
C LEU A 495 -4.73 -31.60 18.96
N ASN A 496 -3.97 -31.45 20.05
CA ASN A 496 -4.28 -32.08 21.31
C ASN A 496 -5.59 -31.52 21.92
N ALA A 497 -6.14 -32.16 22.93
CA ALA A 497 -7.44 -31.81 23.53
C ALA A 497 -7.44 -30.40 24.13
N SER A 498 -6.36 -29.99 24.81
CA SER A 498 -6.25 -28.64 25.44
C SER A 498 -6.17 -27.53 24.43
N ALA A 499 -5.34 -27.65 23.41
CA ALA A 499 -5.25 -26.68 22.32
C ALA A 499 -6.59 -26.58 21.56
N LYS A 500 -7.21 -27.73 21.23
CA LYS A 500 -8.52 -27.74 20.57
C LYS A 500 -9.57 -26.98 21.37
N GLN A 501 -9.63 -27.18 22.70
CA GLN A 501 -10.56 -26.48 23.57
C GLN A 501 -10.27 -24.98 23.66
N ALA A 502 -9.01 -24.58 23.83
CA ALA A 502 -8.61 -23.18 23.93
C ALA A 502 -8.95 -22.39 22.65
N TRP A 503 -8.61 -22.95 21.48
CA TRP A 503 -8.86 -22.29 20.21
C TRP A 503 -10.34 -22.29 19.81
N ALA A 504 -11.11 -23.31 20.16
CA ALA A 504 -12.55 -23.31 19.96
C ALA A 504 -13.27 -22.18 20.73
N GLN A 505 -12.72 -21.73 21.88
CA GLN A 505 -13.25 -20.59 22.62
C GLN A 505 -12.92 -19.25 21.98
N ARG A 506 -11.93 -19.18 21.08
CA ARG A 506 -11.50 -17.97 20.38
C ARG A 506 -12.11 -17.85 18.99
N ASP A 507 -12.64 -18.94 18.44
CA ASP A 507 -13.25 -18.92 17.11
C ASP A 507 -14.42 -17.91 17.04
N GLY A 508 -14.37 -17.03 16.05
CA GLY A 508 -15.32 -15.92 15.86
C GLY A 508 -15.12 -14.72 16.79
N LYS A 509 -14.15 -14.73 17.73
CA LYS A 509 -13.91 -13.57 18.60
C LYS A 509 -13.17 -12.45 17.86
N HIS A 510 -13.54 -11.23 18.25
CA HIS A 510 -12.89 -9.99 17.81
C HIS A 510 -11.91 -9.48 18.86
N TYR A 511 -10.79 -8.92 18.42
CA TYR A 511 -9.77 -8.28 19.23
C TYR A 511 -9.50 -6.89 18.66
N TYR A 512 -9.32 -5.89 19.52
CA TYR A 512 -9.24 -4.46 19.17
C TYR A 512 -7.88 -3.90 19.61
N ALA A 513 -7.16 -3.24 18.71
CA ALA A 513 -5.86 -2.64 18.98
C ALA A 513 -5.95 -1.62 20.11
N VAL A 514 -4.97 -1.63 21.03
CA VAL A 514 -4.96 -0.73 22.20
C VAL A 514 -3.74 0.20 22.24
N ASP A 515 -2.76 -0.01 21.40
CA ASP A 515 -1.48 0.73 21.37
C ASP A 515 -1.33 1.66 20.15
N GLU A 516 -2.37 1.79 19.32
CA GLU A 516 -2.37 2.70 18.18
C GLU A 516 -2.75 4.13 18.58
N LYS A 517 -1.97 5.12 18.14
CA LYS A 517 -2.22 6.56 18.37
C LYS A 517 -3.52 6.98 17.70
N ILE A 518 -4.33 7.77 18.40
CA ILE A 518 -5.65 8.20 17.94
C ILE A 518 -5.64 9.08 16.68
N ASN A 519 -4.50 9.67 16.35
CA ASN A 519 -4.27 10.40 15.10
C ASN A 519 -3.72 9.51 13.97
N SER A 520 -3.69 8.20 14.14
CA SER A 520 -3.34 7.27 13.07
C SER A 520 -4.43 7.22 12.01
N PHE A 521 -4.00 7.18 10.74
CA PHE A 521 -4.88 6.97 9.60
C PHE A 521 -5.58 5.60 9.62
N PHE A 522 -5.07 4.63 10.37
CA PHE A 522 -5.70 3.31 10.50
C PHE A 522 -7.06 3.36 11.17
N TYR A 523 -7.38 4.40 11.95
CA TYR A 523 -8.73 4.61 12.46
C TYR A 523 -9.76 4.94 11.37
N LEU A 524 -9.36 5.30 10.16
CA LEU A 524 -10.28 5.45 9.03
C LEU A 524 -10.83 4.10 8.55
N SER A 525 -10.08 3.00 8.75
CA SER A 525 -10.47 1.64 8.38
C SER A 525 -10.32 0.69 9.56
N PRO A 526 -11.35 0.50 10.40
CA PRO A 526 -11.26 -0.27 11.64
C PRO A 526 -10.89 -1.75 11.41
N SER A 527 -11.00 -2.28 10.21
CA SER A 527 -10.56 -3.64 9.87
C SER A 527 -9.06 -3.86 10.10
N ILE A 528 -8.24 -2.81 10.04
CA ILE A 528 -6.80 -2.87 10.37
C ILE A 528 -6.62 -3.02 11.88
N LEU A 529 -7.42 -2.28 12.67
CA LEU A 529 -7.36 -2.22 14.12
C LEU A 529 -8.19 -3.31 14.82
N THR A 530 -8.86 -4.16 14.05
CA THR A 530 -9.70 -5.25 14.58
C THR A 530 -9.26 -6.58 13.96
N LYS A 531 -8.98 -7.56 14.78
CA LYS A 531 -8.66 -8.92 14.33
C LYS A 531 -9.78 -9.86 14.71
N THR A 532 -10.21 -10.69 13.77
CA THR A 532 -11.19 -11.76 14.02
C THR A 532 -10.50 -13.09 13.88
N ILE A 533 -10.53 -13.90 14.93
CA ILE A 533 -9.94 -15.24 14.89
C ILE A 533 -10.93 -16.19 14.22
N LYS A 534 -10.46 -16.89 13.20
CA LYS A 534 -11.20 -17.96 12.53
C LYS A 534 -10.39 -19.25 12.61
N VAL A 535 -10.97 -20.29 13.22
CA VAL A 535 -10.28 -21.58 13.44
C VAL A 535 -10.79 -22.62 12.45
N GLU A 536 -9.90 -23.24 11.72
CA GLU A 536 -10.22 -24.29 10.76
C GLU A 536 -9.12 -25.37 10.72
N GLN A 537 -9.47 -26.63 10.98
CA GLN A 537 -8.62 -27.83 10.83
C GLN A 537 -7.20 -27.68 11.43
N GLY A 538 -7.08 -27.06 12.61
CA GLY A 538 -5.79 -26.88 13.30
C GLY A 538 -5.05 -25.61 12.91
N TYR A 539 -5.68 -24.72 12.15
CA TYR A 539 -5.16 -23.41 11.78
C TYR A 539 -6.07 -22.31 12.35
N ALA A 540 -5.48 -21.17 12.63
CA ALA A 540 -6.18 -19.98 13.09
C ALA A 540 -5.80 -18.80 12.20
N THR A 541 -6.77 -18.26 11.45
CA THR A 541 -6.55 -17.09 10.59
C THR A 541 -5.28 -17.25 9.71
N GLY A 542 -5.13 -18.41 9.04
CA GLY A 542 -3.99 -18.75 8.18
C GLY A 542 -2.71 -19.21 8.90
N THR A 543 -2.61 -19.05 10.22
CA THR A 543 -1.47 -19.49 11.02
C THR A 543 -1.67 -20.91 11.59
N ARG A 544 -0.59 -21.68 11.74
CA ARG A 544 -0.62 -23.06 12.27
C ARG A 544 -0.61 -23.03 13.80
N ILE A 545 -1.64 -23.56 14.42
CA ILE A 545 -1.74 -23.69 15.88
C ILE A 545 -0.64 -24.62 16.40
N VAL A 546 0.12 -24.15 17.40
CA VAL A 546 1.24 -24.90 18.03
C VAL A 546 0.83 -25.42 19.41
N ASP A 547 0.22 -24.58 20.22
CA ASP A 547 -0.22 -24.89 21.59
C ASP A 547 -1.52 -24.12 21.94
N GLU A 548 -1.89 -24.05 23.20
CA GLU A 548 -3.10 -23.37 23.68
C GLU A 548 -3.11 -21.86 23.38
N ASN A 549 -1.94 -21.22 23.27
CA ASN A 549 -1.82 -19.77 23.19
C ASN A 549 -1.06 -19.25 21.98
N THR A 550 -0.47 -20.14 21.19
CA THR A 550 0.43 -19.75 20.11
C THR A 550 0.02 -20.39 18.79
N ALA A 551 -0.05 -19.59 17.75
CA ALA A 551 -0.09 -20.06 16.37
C ALA A 551 0.92 -19.28 15.53
N VAL A 552 1.54 -19.96 14.57
CA VAL A 552 2.69 -19.45 13.84
C VAL A 552 2.42 -19.40 12.35
N ASN A 553 3.00 -18.44 11.65
CA ASN A 553 2.88 -18.35 10.20
C ASN A 553 3.20 -19.70 9.53
N ALA A 554 2.37 -20.09 8.58
CA ALA A 554 2.51 -21.32 7.79
C ALA A 554 2.66 -21.05 6.28
N ALA A 555 2.37 -19.85 5.84
CA ALA A 555 2.40 -19.48 4.43
C ALA A 555 3.82 -19.09 3.98
N GLU A 556 4.31 -19.75 2.92
CA GLU A 556 5.55 -19.42 2.22
C GLU A 556 5.19 -19.11 0.75
N ILE A 557 4.57 -17.97 0.52
CA ILE A 557 4.04 -17.58 -0.79
C ILE A 557 4.85 -16.42 -1.34
N PRO A 558 5.48 -16.52 -2.52
CA PRO A 558 6.24 -15.44 -3.14
C PRO A 558 5.32 -14.33 -3.68
N VAL A 559 5.92 -13.26 -4.18
CA VAL A 559 5.34 -12.06 -4.79
C VAL A 559 4.64 -11.16 -3.77
N MET A 560 3.31 -11.24 -3.62
CA MET A 560 2.54 -10.34 -2.76
C MET A 560 1.78 -11.08 -1.65
N ASN A 561 1.20 -12.25 -1.94
CA ASN A 561 0.25 -12.92 -1.04
C ASN A 561 0.89 -13.58 0.21
N GLY A 562 2.22 -13.64 0.28
CA GLY A 562 2.97 -14.04 1.47
C GLY A 562 3.51 -12.86 2.30
N ARG A 563 3.16 -11.60 1.96
CA ARG A 563 3.61 -10.41 2.68
C ARG A 563 2.87 -10.26 4.01
N ASP A 564 3.44 -9.49 4.91
CA ASP A 564 2.86 -9.13 6.20
C ASP A 564 2.38 -10.36 6.99
N ALA A 565 3.20 -11.43 6.95
CA ALA A 565 2.99 -12.64 7.74
C ALA A 565 3.09 -12.31 9.22
N PHE A 566 2.44 -13.10 10.06
CA PHE A 566 2.41 -12.88 11.51
C PHE A 566 2.30 -14.17 12.29
N ASP A 567 2.65 -14.10 13.57
CA ASP A 567 2.34 -15.10 14.59
C ASP A 567 1.23 -14.56 15.50
N LEU A 568 0.44 -15.45 16.09
CA LEU A 568 -0.57 -15.12 17.09
C LEU A 568 -0.08 -15.58 18.46
N THR A 569 -0.02 -14.68 19.42
CA THR A 569 0.30 -14.99 20.81
C THR A 569 -0.78 -14.46 21.75
N PHE A 570 -1.37 -15.34 22.56
CA PHE A 570 -2.40 -14.98 23.52
C PHE A 570 -1.84 -14.92 24.94
N SER A 571 -2.24 -13.91 25.68
CA SER A 571 -1.90 -13.71 27.08
C SER A 571 -3.09 -13.21 27.89
N LYS A 572 -2.99 -13.28 29.23
CA LYS A 572 -4.00 -12.66 30.12
C LYS A 572 -3.34 -11.57 30.95
N LYS A 573 -3.90 -10.35 30.91
CA LYS A 573 -3.46 -9.20 31.71
C LYS A 573 -4.69 -8.67 32.45
N ASN A 574 -4.64 -8.58 33.78
CA ASN A 574 -5.74 -8.06 34.64
C ASN A 574 -7.11 -8.73 34.37
N GLY A 575 -7.13 -10.05 34.10
CA GLY A 575 -8.34 -10.82 33.85
C GLY A 575 -8.92 -10.71 32.44
N ALA A 576 -8.37 -9.85 31.56
CA ALA A 576 -8.71 -9.76 30.15
C ALA A 576 -7.73 -10.58 29.30
N GLU A 577 -8.24 -11.20 28.23
CA GLU A 577 -7.39 -11.85 27.21
C GLU A 577 -6.92 -10.81 26.21
N TYR A 578 -5.63 -10.89 25.86
CA TYR A 578 -4.97 -10.09 24.83
C TYR A 578 -4.41 -11.01 23.77
N LEU A 579 -4.47 -10.55 22.55
CA LEU A 579 -3.77 -11.08 21.39
C LEU A 579 -2.63 -10.12 21.05
N THR A 580 -1.42 -10.64 20.88
CA THR A 580 -0.26 -9.88 20.38
C THR A 580 0.06 -10.35 18.97
N ILE A 581 0.22 -9.41 18.03
CA ILE A 581 0.64 -9.60 16.63
C ILE A 581 1.69 -8.53 16.32
N ASP A 582 2.88 -8.93 15.88
CA ASP A 582 3.96 -8.03 15.47
C ASP A 582 4.25 -6.93 16.52
N GLY A 583 4.30 -7.32 17.80
CA GLY A 583 4.50 -6.43 18.92
C GLY A 583 3.28 -5.59 19.34
N ASN A 584 2.20 -5.57 18.55
CA ASN A 584 0.99 -4.79 18.87
C ASN A 584 0.00 -5.61 19.69
N ASP A 585 -0.57 -5.01 20.72
CA ASP A 585 -1.55 -5.63 21.62
C ASP A 585 -2.99 -5.32 21.20
N TYR A 586 -3.82 -6.36 21.21
CA TYR A 586 -5.25 -6.28 20.90
C TYR A 586 -6.05 -6.87 22.08
N ILE A 587 -6.97 -6.10 22.63
CA ILE A 587 -7.84 -6.58 23.73
C ILE A 587 -9.02 -7.39 23.17
N SER A 588 -9.35 -8.52 23.86
CA SER A 588 -10.52 -9.32 23.52
C SER A 588 -11.82 -8.50 23.59
N GLY A 589 -12.68 -8.66 22.60
CA GLY A 589 -14.01 -8.06 22.59
C GLY A 589 -14.87 -8.42 23.79
N ASP A 590 -14.60 -9.55 24.45
CA ASP A 590 -15.30 -9.92 25.71
C ASP A 590 -14.99 -8.95 26.86
N ALA A 591 -13.81 -8.33 26.84
CA ALA A 591 -13.39 -7.35 27.85
C ALA A 591 -13.81 -5.91 27.52
N VAL A 592 -14.24 -5.64 26.27
CA VAL A 592 -14.72 -4.32 25.85
C VAL A 592 -16.09 -4.03 26.48
N LYS A 593 -16.15 -2.98 27.30
CA LYS A 593 -17.34 -2.58 28.04
C LYS A 593 -18.33 -1.82 27.16
N PRO A 594 -19.64 -1.82 27.48
CA PRO A 594 -20.56 -0.91 26.83
C PRO A 594 -20.34 0.54 27.29
N VAL A 595 -20.73 1.51 26.46
CA VAL A 595 -20.77 2.93 26.84
C VAL A 595 -21.66 3.08 28.07
N TYR A 596 -21.20 3.81 29.08
CA TYR A 596 -21.92 3.99 30.31
C TYR A 596 -23.25 4.73 30.05
N ARG A 597 -24.37 4.16 30.51
CA ARG A 597 -25.74 4.65 30.25
C ARG A 597 -26.16 5.89 31.05
N GLY A 598 -25.40 6.25 32.12
CA GLY A 598 -25.66 7.42 32.93
C GLY A 598 -25.41 8.73 32.18
N PRO A 599 -25.90 9.87 32.70
CA PRO A 599 -25.87 11.17 32.02
C PRO A 599 -24.44 11.74 31.91
N ALA A 600 -23.52 11.29 32.76
CA ALA A 600 -22.11 11.71 32.73
C ALA A 600 -21.20 10.58 33.20
N SER A 601 -20.03 10.50 32.62
CA SER A 601 -18.97 9.56 32.99
C SER A 601 -17.60 10.14 32.63
N ILE A 602 -16.55 9.45 33.10
CA ILE A 602 -15.17 9.68 32.67
C ILE A 602 -14.59 8.37 32.14
N THR A 603 -13.67 8.47 31.21
CA THR A 603 -12.79 7.37 30.83
C THR A 603 -11.35 7.86 30.84
N THR A 604 -10.41 6.97 31.22
CA THR A 604 -8.99 7.28 31.31
C THR A 604 -8.22 6.30 30.43
N VAL A 605 -7.26 6.81 29.66
CA VAL A 605 -6.32 5.97 28.89
C VAL A 605 -5.44 5.22 29.88
N PRO A 606 -5.37 3.88 29.84
CA PRO A 606 -4.60 3.09 30.79
C PRO A 606 -3.08 3.26 30.55
N ALA A 607 -2.28 2.95 31.56
CA ALA A 607 -0.84 2.82 31.41
C ALA A 607 -0.52 1.67 30.43
N GLY A 608 0.34 1.93 29.47
CA GLY A 608 0.77 0.97 28.45
C GLY A 608 -0.18 0.74 27.28
N GLY A 609 -1.29 1.50 27.21
CA GLY A 609 -2.18 1.48 26.04
C GLY A 609 -2.57 2.90 25.62
N GLN A 610 -2.71 3.15 24.34
CA GLN A 610 -3.09 4.46 23.80
C GLN A 610 -4.59 4.59 23.54
N ALA A 611 -5.33 3.47 23.51
CA ALA A 611 -6.75 3.46 23.18
C ALA A 611 -7.62 2.62 24.11
N VAL A 612 -8.88 3.07 24.31
CA VAL A 612 -9.93 2.37 25.06
C VAL A 612 -11.17 2.26 24.19
N TRP A 613 -11.64 1.03 23.99
CA TRP A 613 -12.81 0.72 23.17
C TRP A 613 -14.08 0.52 24.02
N PHE A 614 -15.22 0.95 23.49
CA PHE A 614 -16.55 0.76 24.05
C PHE A 614 -17.54 0.29 23.00
N LYS A 615 -18.47 -0.61 23.39
CA LYS A 615 -19.60 -1.04 22.57
C LYS A 615 -20.78 -0.10 22.71
N VAL A 616 -21.46 0.22 21.63
CA VAL A 616 -22.73 0.95 21.64
C VAL A 616 -23.88 -0.07 21.65
N ASP A 617 -24.44 -0.33 22.84
CA ASP A 617 -25.55 -1.23 23.01
C ASP A 617 -26.90 -0.54 22.78
N LYS A 618 -27.99 -1.32 22.82
CA LYS A 618 -29.36 -0.82 22.65
C LYS A 618 -29.79 0.23 23.69
N THR A 619 -29.11 0.32 24.86
CA THR A 619 -29.47 1.27 25.94
C THR A 619 -28.84 2.65 25.71
N THR A 620 -27.79 2.73 24.94
CA THR A 620 -27.06 3.97 24.60
C THR A 620 -27.25 4.40 23.16
N ALA A 621 -27.70 3.49 22.29
CA ALA A 621 -27.99 3.78 20.89
C ALA A 621 -29.02 4.91 20.73
N GLY A 622 -28.78 5.79 19.75
CA GLY A 622 -29.65 6.94 19.46
C GLY A 622 -29.45 8.15 20.37
N ARG A 623 -28.72 8.00 21.48
CA ARG A 623 -28.38 9.12 22.37
C ARG A 623 -27.22 9.94 21.80
N THR A 624 -27.14 11.20 22.15
CA THR A 624 -26.06 12.10 21.77
C THR A 624 -24.96 12.06 22.82
N MET A 625 -23.79 11.59 22.42
CA MET A 625 -22.57 11.63 23.22
C MET A 625 -21.84 12.94 22.96
N THR A 626 -21.51 13.68 24.01
CA THR A 626 -20.65 14.87 23.96
C THR A 626 -19.40 14.58 24.76
N VAL A 627 -18.24 14.82 24.14
CA VAL A 627 -16.92 14.49 24.69
C VAL A 627 -16.12 15.78 24.91
N THR A 628 -15.58 15.93 26.12
CA THR A 628 -14.50 16.88 26.40
C THR A 628 -13.21 16.07 26.47
N ALA A 629 -12.38 16.19 25.43
CA ALA A 629 -11.12 15.47 25.31
C ALA A 629 -9.95 16.32 25.84
N PRO A 630 -8.88 15.69 26.37
CA PRO A 630 -7.60 16.37 26.62
C PRO A 630 -6.95 16.80 25.30
N ALA A 631 -5.98 17.72 25.33
CA ALA A 631 -5.33 18.24 24.13
C ALA A 631 -4.64 17.16 23.28
N SER A 632 -3.99 16.19 23.94
CA SER A 632 -3.35 15.02 23.32
C SER A 632 -4.37 13.97 22.81
N GLY A 633 -5.58 13.94 23.39
CA GLY A 633 -6.58 12.91 23.14
C GLY A 633 -7.49 13.17 21.95
N GLY A 634 -8.22 12.14 21.60
CA GLY A 634 -9.27 12.17 20.58
C GLY A 634 -10.20 10.97 20.70
N PHE A 635 -11.26 10.95 19.89
CA PHE A 635 -12.17 9.82 19.82
C PHE A 635 -12.66 9.57 18.41
N VAL A 636 -13.03 8.33 18.14
CA VAL A 636 -13.68 7.90 16.90
C VAL A 636 -14.93 7.08 17.23
N VAL A 637 -15.97 7.23 16.41
CA VAL A 637 -17.20 6.45 16.51
C VAL A 637 -17.48 5.78 15.18
N TYR A 638 -17.76 4.49 15.24
CA TYR A 638 -18.12 3.64 14.10
C TYR A 638 -19.55 3.14 14.22
N ASP A 639 -20.20 2.91 13.08
CA ASP A 639 -21.47 2.18 13.04
C ASP A 639 -21.27 0.64 13.14
N ALA A 640 -22.35 -0.11 13.00
CA ALA A 640 -22.34 -1.57 13.10
C ALA A 640 -21.56 -2.26 11.95
N ASP A 641 -21.45 -1.59 10.82
CA ASP A 641 -20.73 -2.07 9.64
C ASP A 641 -19.25 -1.64 9.65
N GLY A 642 -18.82 -0.95 10.74
CA GLY A 642 -17.46 -0.43 10.88
C GLY A 642 -17.21 0.86 10.09
N MET A 643 -18.24 1.50 9.55
CA MET A 643 -18.08 2.78 8.86
C MET A 643 -17.92 3.91 9.88
N ILE A 644 -17.04 4.85 9.55
CA ILE A 644 -16.75 5.99 10.43
C ILE A 644 -17.95 6.97 10.47
N VAL A 645 -18.40 7.27 11.67
CA VAL A 645 -19.49 8.25 11.93
C VAL A 645 -18.93 9.59 12.38
N SER A 646 -17.85 9.57 13.17
CA SER A 646 -17.18 10.77 13.66
C SER A 646 -15.74 10.47 14.02
N HIS A 647 -14.84 11.41 13.70
CA HIS A 647 -13.43 11.37 14.08
C HIS A 647 -13.01 12.76 14.57
N SER A 648 -12.67 12.88 15.85
CA SER A 648 -12.38 14.16 16.49
C SER A 648 -11.10 14.87 16.00
N LYS A 649 -10.17 14.13 15.35
CA LYS A 649 -8.98 14.72 14.74
C LYS A 649 -9.25 15.25 13.31
N VAL A 650 -10.39 14.89 12.70
CA VAL A 650 -10.81 15.36 11.36
C VAL A 650 -11.90 16.41 11.46
N SER A 651 -12.83 16.27 12.43
CA SER A 651 -13.97 17.16 12.62
C SER A 651 -13.85 17.89 13.97
N THR A 652 -14.20 19.15 13.99
CA THR A 652 -14.30 19.96 15.23
C THR A 652 -15.52 19.59 16.10
N ALA A 653 -16.38 18.68 15.63
CA ALA A 653 -17.56 18.27 16.34
C ALA A 653 -17.21 17.49 17.62
N SER A 654 -17.56 18.04 18.78
CA SER A 654 -17.41 17.37 20.07
C SER A 654 -18.60 16.47 20.45
N SER A 655 -19.63 16.40 19.60
CA SER A 655 -20.86 15.64 19.85
C SER A 655 -21.21 14.75 18.67
N VAL A 656 -21.64 13.51 18.97
CA VAL A 656 -22.03 12.51 17.98
C VAL A 656 -23.23 11.70 18.46
N LYS A 657 -24.18 11.37 17.58
CA LYS A 657 -25.26 10.43 17.85
C LYS A 657 -24.71 9.01 17.77
N LEU A 658 -24.86 8.24 18.86
CA LEU A 658 -24.33 6.88 18.93
C LEU A 658 -25.15 5.92 18.06
N PRO A 659 -24.56 5.21 17.10
CA PRO A 659 -25.24 4.24 16.27
C PRO A 659 -25.44 2.91 17.02
N GLN A 660 -26.55 2.24 16.80
CA GLN A 660 -26.83 0.92 17.43
C GLN A 660 -25.83 -0.14 16.87
N GLY A 661 -25.25 -0.93 17.77
CA GLY A 661 -24.29 -1.97 17.41
C GLY A 661 -22.91 -1.44 17.01
N GLY A 662 -22.72 -0.13 17.06
CA GLY A 662 -21.44 0.50 16.73
C GLY A 662 -20.41 0.44 17.85
N MET A 663 -19.27 1.08 17.63
CA MET A 663 -18.15 1.16 18.56
C MET A 663 -17.74 2.60 18.79
N ALA A 664 -17.22 2.90 19.98
CA ALA A 664 -16.52 4.16 20.26
C ALA A 664 -15.13 3.84 20.81
N VAL A 665 -14.12 4.54 20.31
CA VAL A 665 -12.74 4.43 20.80
C VAL A 665 -12.27 5.81 21.25
N PHE A 666 -11.56 5.84 22.38
CA PHE A 666 -10.92 7.02 22.96
C PHE A 666 -9.43 6.73 23.03
N GLY A 667 -8.61 7.63 22.53
CA GLY A 667 -7.15 7.45 22.54
C GLY A 667 -6.43 8.75 22.89
N GLY A 668 -5.25 8.59 23.46
CA GLY A 668 -4.39 9.68 23.90
C GLY A 668 -3.17 9.16 24.66
N GLN A 669 -2.52 10.02 25.42
CA GLN A 669 -1.43 9.63 26.29
C GLN A 669 -1.93 8.88 27.53
N ALA A 670 -1.08 8.01 28.10
CA ALA A 670 -1.38 7.31 29.34
C ALA A 670 -1.79 8.31 30.46
N GLY A 671 -2.96 8.05 31.06
CA GLY A 671 -3.51 8.95 32.09
C GLY A 671 -4.42 10.07 31.55
N ASP A 672 -4.55 10.25 30.26
CA ASP A 672 -5.49 11.20 29.65
C ASP A 672 -6.94 10.88 30.07
N VAL A 673 -7.66 11.92 30.52
CA VAL A 673 -9.03 11.80 31.04
C VAL A 673 -10.03 12.46 30.12
N PHE A 674 -11.00 11.69 29.64
CA PHE A 674 -12.12 12.16 28.84
C PHE A 674 -13.37 12.32 29.70
N GLN A 675 -14.02 13.47 29.60
CA GLN A 675 -15.35 13.68 30.22
C GLN A 675 -16.43 13.42 29.14
N ILE A 676 -17.36 12.55 29.45
CA ILE A 676 -18.39 12.10 28.53
C ILE A 676 -19.78 12.49 29.13
N LYS A 677 -20.59 13.21 28.36
CA LYS A 677 -22.00 13.48 28.65
C LYS A 677 -22.86 12.74 27.64
N LEU A 678 -23.90 12.08 28.13
CA LEU A 678 -24.82 11.30 27.31
C LEU A 678 -26.24 11.80 27.49
N LYS A 679 -26.85 12.38 26.43
CA LYS A 679 -28.23 12.93 26.41
C LYS A 679 -29.15 12.07 25.55
#